data_f043b082e770726d1cb240e2526ebf95
#
_entry.id   f043b082e770726d1cb240e2526ebf95
#
_cell.length_a   1.000
_cell.length_b   1.000
_cell.length_c   1.000
_cell.angle_alpha   90.00
_cell.angle_beta   90.00
_cell.angle_gamma   90.00
#
_symmetry.space_group_name_H-M   'P 1'
#
loop_
_entity.id
_entity.type
_entity.pdbx_description
1 polymer ?
#
loop_
_entity_poly.entity_id
_entity_poly.type
_entity_poly.pdbx_seq_one_letter_code
_entity_poly.pdbx_strand_id
1 'polypeptide(L)'
;MRIPLQLGLLALLLATGLLLSFSEVKKLPADPLPTSPAEVAWVDSVFNSLTPDQRLGQLFMVAAYSNKDRAHFNRIEQMVRYQNIGGVMFLQGGPKRQALMTNRLQAAAKVPLLIAMDAEWGLDMRLDSSAHYAKQMTLGAMDDPKYVYQMGRDIARKMRALGVHISFAPVIDVNSNPGNPVIGNRSFGEDQEKVAKLGVQYIRGLQENGVMAVAKHFPGHGDTDTDSHVSLPVINTDMARLAKVDLVPFQQSFEAGVMGVMVAHLYMPLFDTTNAQTTTLSRALVTDLLKDKMGFKGLVFTDALNMKSVSKLYKDGELDALALAAGNDMLLFSENVPVALLRIREAVAAGKLKQEELDLRIKKILRVKYWAGLAKYQAARVPTLRDSLNQANTKVLAQTIFEHAVTVVKNEDKLLPFQRLDTLRIAAITIGTQAEGPYATIFNKYQPGPVYAVPNRYADDSTFTRIAARLNAYNVIVVSLHAMNNTPSHSYGIGDGALRFIKKLQANPKFKTVVVAMGNAYGLKYLEDARTLVCGYEDHYAAQLVVPQVLFGALPARGKLPVTVSPTLKVLAGIATPELKRLRYATPESQGLNSRVLAQIDNIALESQTYAASPGCQVLVAKNGTVVFDQSYGYCTYDQSQPVTNSTLYDLASVTKVAGTLQAVMYLKDQGKLNLDDKVAAYLPEPGPYQQARNDRARCAHAPGRPQAGHPHLGAHREQQRPEADVLRQHQVR
;
A
#
# COMPACT_ATOMS: atom_id res chain seq x y z
N MET A 1 68.49 -37.08 13.52
CA MET A 1 67.09 -36.72 13.83
C MET A 1 66.66 -35.65 12.80
N ARG A 2 66.00 -36.04 11.71
CA ARG A 2 65.54 -35.12 10.65
C ARG A 2 64.06 -34.84 10.94
N ILE A 3 63.73 -33.63 11.33
CA ILE A 3 62.35 -33.13 11.47
C ILE A 3 61.82 -32.89 10.04
N PRO A 4 60.69 -33.42 9.63
CA PRO A 4 60.25 -33.33 8.25
C PRO A 4 59.79 -31.90 7.94
N LEU A 5 60.30 -31.38 6.85
CA LEU A 5 60.05 -30.06 6.25
C LEU A 5 58.54 -29.77 5.98
N GLN A 6 57.70 -30.79 6.04
CA GLN A 6 56.25 -30.69 5.79
C GLN A 6 55.43 -30.06 6.93
N LEU A 7 55.91 -30.15 8.18
CA LEU A 7 55.23 -29.51 9.33
C LEU A 7 55.48 -28.01 9.37
N GLY A 8 56.60 -27.52 8.84
CA GLY A 8 56.88 -26.08 8.75
C GLY A 8 56.03 -25.38 7.69
N LEU A 9 55.72 -26.06 6.57
CA LEU A 9 54.85 -25.49 5.54
C LEU A 9 53.36 -25.41 5.96
N LEU A 10 52.88 -26.40 6.73
CA LEU A 10 51.49 -26.38 7.26
C LEU A 10 51.30 -25.30 8.34
N ALA A 11 52.29 -25.06 9.17
CA ALA A 11 52.27 -23.98 10.18
C ALA A 11 52.34 -22.59 9.51
N LEU A 12 53.09 -22.44 8.42
CA LEU A 12 53.17 -21.21 7.65
C LEU A 12 51.85 -20.91 6.88
N LEU A 13 51.20 -21.94 6.35
CA LEU A 13 49.89 -21.81 5.69
C LEU A 13 48.77 -21.54 6.67
N LEU A 14 48.84 -22.08 7.91
CA LEU A 14 47.88 -21.74 8.96
C LEU A 14 48.13 -20.33 9.53
N ALA A 15 49.36 -19.87 9.63
CA ALA A 15 49.70 -18.52 10.08
C ALA A 15 49.31 -17.45 9.00
N THR A 16 49.48 -17.76 7.71
CA THR A 16 49.03 -16.88 6.62
C THR A 16 47.52 -16.91 6.45
N GLY A 17 46.83 -18.03 6.72
CA GLY A 17 45.37 -18.12 6.75
C GLY A 17 44.74 -17.35 7.92
N LEU A 18 45.42 -17.24 9.08
CA LEU A 18 44.97 -16.44 10.24
C LEU A 18 45.26 -14.94 10.07
N LEU A 19 46.21 -14.54 9.22
CA LEU A 19 46.48 -13.13 8.93
C LEU A 19 45.65 -12.56 7.78
N LEU A 20 44.88 -13.40 7.06
CA LEU A 20 43.92 -13.01 6.01
C LEU A 20 42.49 -12.90 6.53
N SER A 21 42.20 -13.02 7.79
CA SER A 21 41.03 -12.41 8.42
C SER A 21 41.25 -10.91 8.55
N PHE A 22 41.56 -10.26 7.42
CA PHE A 22 41.35 -8.83 7.32
C PHE A 22 39.87 -8.60 7.67
N SER A 23 39.63 -8.00 8.83
CA SER A 23 38.40 -7.24 9.01
C SER A 23 38.19 -6.49 7.70
N GLU A 24 37.17 -6.86 6.93
CA GLU A 24 36.69 -6.01 5.84
C GLU A 24 36.58 -4.62 6.43
N VAL A 25 37.44 -3.72 6.02
CA VAL A 25 37.35 -2.30 6.36
C VAL A 25 36.01 -1.90 5.75
N LYS A 26 34.98 -1.83 6.62
CA LYS A 26 33.61 -1.51 6.22
C LYS A 26 33.70 -0.19 5.49
N LYS A 27 33.59 -0.22 4.16
CA LYS A 27 33.72 0.95 3.31
C LYS A 27 32.65 1.95 3.77
N LEU A 28 33.09 3.13 4.27
CA LEU A 28 32.13 4.16 4.66
C LEU A 28 31.22 4.51 3.50
N PRO A 29 29.93 4.77 3.77
CA PRO A 29 28.98 5.16 2.74
C PRO A 29 29.49 6.33 1.91
N ALA A 30 29.33 6.26 0.59
CA ALA A 30 29.64 7.38 -0.31
C ALA A 30 28.70 8.55 -0.07
N ASP A 31 29.11 9.76 -0.51
CA ASP A 31 28.19 10.91 -0.55
C ASP A 31 27.03 10.57 -1.49
N PRO A 32 25.78 10.57 -1.01
CA PRO A 32 24.62 10.22 -1.84
C PRO A 32 24.28 11.30 -2.89
N LEU A 33 24.87 12.49 -2.77
CA LEU A 33 24.67 13.59 -3.71
C LEU A 33 25.82 13.63 -4.73
N PRO A 34 25.54 13.40 -6.03
CA PRO A 34 26.55 13.52 -7.06
C PRO A 34 27.04 14.97 -7.12
N THR A 35 28.35 15.18 -7.25
CA THR A 35 28.95 16.50 -7.38
C THR A 35 29.30 16.77 -8.83
N SER A 36 28.89 17.93 -9.36
CA SER A 36 29.25 18.39 -10.69
C SER A 36 29.75 19.84 -10.65
N PRO A 37 30.59 20.27 -11.62
CA PRO A 37 31.02 21.69 -11.68
C PRO A 37 29.84 22.66 -11.74
N ALA A 38 28.76 22.30 -12.43
CA ALA A 38 27.55 23.15 -12.52
C ALA A 38 26.81 23.24 -11.19
N GLU A 39 26.75 22.14 -10.40
CA GLU A 39 26.20 22.18 -9.04
C GLU A 39 27.02 23.08 -8.15
N VAL A 40 28.35 22.92 -8.10
CA VAL A 40 29.22 23.71 -7.25
C VAL A 40 29.08 25.22 -7.60
N ALA A 41 29.12 25.55 -8.89
CA ALA A 41 28.95 26.91 -9.34
C ALA A 41 27.61 27.53 -8.93
N TRP A 42 26.51 26.76 -9.05
CA TRP A 42 25.18 27.23 -8.65
C TRP A 42 25.09 27.38 -7.13
N VAL A 43 25.58 26.42 -6.34
CA VAL A 43 25.58 26.46 -4.88
C VAL A 43 26.35 27.68 -4.37
N ASP A 44 27.56 27.90 -4.88
CA ASP A 44 28.41 29.04 -4.46
C ASP A 44 27.81 30.39 -4.89
N SER A 45 27.24 30.48 -6.09
CA SER A 45 26.54 31.65 -6.56
C SER A 45 25.36 32.01 -5.66
N VAL A 46 24.50 31.06 -5.34
CA VAL A 46 23.34 31.28 -4.47
C VAL A 46 23.80 31.62 -3.05
N PHE A 47 24.72 30.85 -2.48
CA PHE A 47 25.24 31.06 -1.13
C PHE A 47 25.82 32.49 -0.97
N ASN A 48 26.64 32.93 -1.91
CA ASN A 48 27.29 34.25 -1.87
C ASN A 48 26.29 35.42 -2.11
N SER A 49 25.15 35.17 -2.76
CA SER A 49 24.08 36.16 -2.97
C SER A 49 23.23 36.44 -1.72
N LEU A 50 23.38 35.61 -0.67
CA LEU A 50 22.59 35.67 0.55
C LEU A 50 23.31 36.46 1.66
N THR A 51 22.53 37.27 2.39
CA THR A 51 23.02 37.86 3.66
C THR A 51 23.19 36.76 4.72
N PRO A 52 23.97 37.00 5.80
CA PRO A 52 24.12 36.02 6.89
C PRO A 52 22.78 35.49 7.43
N ASP A 53 21.81 36.38 7.66
CA ASP A 53 20.48 36.00 8.14
C ASP A 53 19.70 35.16 7.12
N GLN A 54 19.78 35.49 5.83
CA GLN A 54 19.16 34.74 4.76
C GLN A 54 19.79 33.36 4.57
N ARG A 55 21.08 33.19 4.86
CA ARG A 55 21.77 31.90 4.91
C ARG A 55 21.21 31.06 6.04
N LEU A 56 21.14 31.61 7.27
CA LEU A 56 20.59 30.89 8.44
C LEU A 56 19.12 30.48 8.23
N GLY A 57 18.33 31.30 7.53
CA GLY A 57 16.94 30.95 7.19
C GLY A 57 16.83 29.67 6.42
N GLN A 58 17.83 29.28 5.61
CA GLN A 58 17.82 28.02 4.86
C GLN A 58 17.80 26.76 5.73
N LEU A 59 18.16 26.86 7.01
CA LEU A 59 18.16 25.75 7.97
C LEU A 59 16.75 25.38 8.45
N PHE A 60 15.71 26.16 8.13
CA PHE A 60 14.36 25.97 8.65
C PHE A 60 13.41 25.40 7.60
N MET A 61 12.60 24.41 8.01
CA MET A 61 11.46 23.90 7.27
C MET A 61 10.20 24.02 8.13
N VAL A 62 9.22 24.80 7.68
CA VAL A 62 8.03 25.14 8.46
C VAL A 62 6.81 24.33 8.02
N ALA A 63 5.85 24.13 8.94
CA ALA A 63 4.62 23.42 8.68
C ALA A 63 3.63 24.24 7.84
N ALA A 64 3.01 23.61 6.84
CA ALA A 64 1.96 24.19 6.01
C ALA A 64 0.72 23.31 5.95
N TYR A 65 -0.44 23.95 5.87
CA TYR A 65 -1.75 23.31 5.78
C TYR A 65 -2.52 23.97 4.63
N SER A 66 -2.84 23.24 3.59
CA SER A 66 -3.58 23.79 2.45
C SER A 66 -5.10 23.83 2.64
N ASN A 67 -5.58 23.38 3.79
CA ASN A 67 -6.98 23.44 4.24
C ASN A 67 -7.24 24.53 5.31
N LYS A 68 -6.21 25.32 5.70
CA LYS A 68 -6.35 26.45 6.59
C LYS A 68 -6.63 27.74 5.82
N ASP A 69 -6.91 28.81 6.58
CA ASP A 69 -7.32 30.12 6.10
C ASP A 69 -6.18 30.94 5.45
N ARG A 70 -6.56 32.11 4.94
CA ARG A 70 -5.62 33.04 4.29
C ARG A 70 -4.59 33.60 5.28
N ALA A 71 -4.94 33.75 6.57
CA ALA A 71 -4.01 34.23 7.59
C ALA A 71 -2.86 33.25 7.81
N HIS A 72 -3.13 31.95 7.83
CA HIS A 72 -2.12 30.91 7.88
C HIS A 72 -1.18 30.99 6.66
N PHE A 73 -1.74 31.11 5.46
CA PHE A 73 -0.95 31.24 4.24
C PHE A 73 -0.04 32.48 4.29
N ASN A 74 -0.58 33.63 4.67
CA ASN A 74 0.17 34.89 4.72
C ASN A 74 1.35 34.83 5.71
N ARG A 75 1.19 34.16 6.87
CA ARG A 75 2.31 33.94 7.81
C ARG A 75 3.44 33.15 7.19
N ILE A 76 3.14 32.09 6.44
CA ILE A 76 4.19 31.30 5.75
C ILE A 76 4.84 32.13 4.65
N GLU A 77 4.05 32.85 3.86
CA GLU A 77 4.59 33.74 2.79
C GLU A 77 5.51 34.81 3.37
N GLN A 78 5.19 35.38 4.55
CA GLN A 78 6.08 36.31 5.25
C GLN A 78 7.41 35.65 5.65
N MET A 79 7.39 34.44 6.21
CA MET A 79 8.62 33.71 6.52
C MET A 79 9.46 33.40 5.28
N VAL A 80 8.83 33.07 4.16
CA VAL A 80 9.50 32.87 2.87
C VAL A 80 10.19 34.14 2.41
N ARG A 81 9.50 35.31 2.46
CA ARG A 81 10.02 36.59 1.97
C ARG A 81 11.09 37.21 2.87
N TYR A 82 10.87 37.17 4.18
CA TYR A 82 11.69 37.94 5.13
C TYR A 82 12.76 37.11 5.83
N GLN A 83 12.45 35.85 6.22
CA GLN A 83 13.42 34.96 6.83
C GLN A 83 14.13 34.04 5.82
N ASN A 84 13.70 34.04 4.54
CA ASN A 84 14.28 33.19 3.50
C ASN A 84 14.42 31.73 3.91
N ILE A 85 13.34 31.16 4.48
CA ILE A 85 13.32 29.76 4.97
C ILE A 85 13.68 28.74 3.87
N GLY A 86 14.31 27.63 4.28
CA GLY A 86 14.82 26.61 3.36
C GLY A 86 13.74 25.74 2.74
N GLY A 87 12.65 25.51 3.46
CA GLY A 87 11.59 24.61 2.98
C GLY A 87 10.26 24.76 3.69
N VAL A 88 9.27 24.03 3.15
CA VAL A 88 7.90 23.94 3.69
C VAL A 88 7.45 22.48 3.64
N MET A 89 6.90 21.97 4.74
CA MET A 89 6.33 20.64 4.81
C MET A 89 4.80 20.72 4.90
N PHE A 90 4.11 20.06 3.97
CA PHE A 90 2.66 20.00 3.97
C PHE A 90 2.15 18.84 4.83
N LEU A 91 1.20 19.14 5.75
CA LEU A 91 0.63 18.20 6.70
C LEU A 91 -0.81 17.78 6.39
N GLN A 92 -1.63 18.70 5.88
CA GLN A 92 -3.04 18.42 5.58
C GLN A 92 -3.55 19.29 4.44
N GLY A 93 -4.54 18.76 3.72
CA GLY A 93 -5.31 19.50 2.72
C GLY A 93 -5.69 18.67 1.51
N GLY A 94 -5.84 19.33 0.35
CA GLY A 94 -6.16 18.69 -0.90
C GLY A 94 -5.11 18.94 -1.99
N PRO A 95 -4.93 18.02 -2.95
CA PRO A 95 -3.87 18.10 -3.94
C PRO A 95 -3.86 19.41 -4.72
N LYS A 96 -5.04 19.86 -5.19
CA LYS A 96 -5.16 21.11 -5.97
C LYS A 96 -4.80 22.33 -5.12
N ARG A 97 -5.30 22.39 -3.87
CA ARG A 97 -5.01 23.51 -2.96
C ARG A 97 -3.54 23.57 -2.61
N GLN A 98 -2.90 22.42 -2.36
CA GLN A 98 -1.47 22.34 -2.09
C GLN A 98 -0.65 22.80 -3.30
N ALA A 99 -0.92 22.32 -4.51
CA ALA A 99 -0.18 22.70 -5.71
C ALA A 99 -0.25 24.22 -5.96
N LEU A 100 -1.43 24.83 -5.80
CA LEU A 100 -1.62 26.29 -5.90
C LEU A 100 -0.81 27.03 -4.84
N MET A 101 -0.84 26.57 -3.58
CA MET A 101 -0.09 27.16 -2.50
C MET A 101 1.43 27.02 -2.72
N THR A 102 1.89 25.84 -3.15
CA THR A 102 3.28 25.58 -3.51
C THR A 102 3.76 26.57 -4.59
N ASN A 103 3.02 26.70 -5.69
CA ASN A 103 3.40 27.61 -6.79
C ASN A 103 3.50 29.06 -6.32
N ARG A 104 2.58 29.51 -5.46
CA ARG A 104 2.60 30.87 -4.92
C ARG A 104 3.75 31.12 -3.95
N LEU A 105 4.07 30.17 -3.06
CA LEU A 105 5.20 30.28 -2.14
C LEU A 105 6.53 30.25 -2.89
N GLN A 106 6.66 29.42 -3.92
CA GLN A 106 7.84 29.38 -4.78
C GLN A 106 8.05 30.70 -5.53
N ALA A 107 6.97 31.31 -6.02
CA ALA A 107 7.05 32.63 -6.68
C ALA A 107 7.48 33.79 -5.73
N ALA A 108 7.24 33.61 -4.42
CA ALA A 108 7.62 34.56 -3.39
C ALA A 108 9.06 34.36 -2.88
N ALA A 109 9.64 33.18 -3.12
CA ALA A 109 10.92 32.75 -2.55
C ALA A 109 12.11 33.35 -3.35
N LYS A 110 13.10 33.92 -2.65
CA LYS A 110 14.40 34.36 -3.25
C LYS A 110 15.23 33.14 -3.67
N VAL A 111 15.26 32.08 -2.80
CA VAL A 111 15.86 30.79 -3.11
C VAL A 111 14.72 29.77 -3.15
N PRO A 112 14.54 28.96 -4.22
CA PRO A 112 13.45 28.02 -4.31
C PRO A 112 13.38 27.10 -3.09
N LEU A 113 12.15 26.85 -2.60
CA LEU A 113 11.87 26.08 -1.40
C LEU A 113 11.98 24.59 -1.64
N LEU A 114 12.54 23.84 -0.69
CA LEU A 114 12.29 22.41 -0.58
C LEU A 114 10.85 22.19 -0.09
N ILE A 115 10.07 21.45 -0.83
CA ILE A 115 8.72 21.07 -0.43
C ILE A 115 8.75 19.61 0.02
N ALA A 116 8.24 19.36 1.22
CA ALA A 116 8.26 18.05 1.87
C ALA A 116 6.86 17.58 2.28
N MET A 117 6.73 16.27 2.51
CA MET A 117 5.52 15.63 2.99
C MET A 117 5.87 14.27 3.63
N ASP A 118 5.10 13.85 4.64
CA ASP A 118 5.02 12.44 4.98
C ASP A 118 4.16 11.71 3.94
N ALA A 119 4.70 10.67 3.34
CA ALA A 119 3.97 9.87 2.37
C ALA A 119 4.27 8.37 2.55
N GLU A 120 4.25 7.88 3.82
CA GLU A 120 4.62 6.50 4.18
C GLU A 120 3.78 5.45 3.44
N TRP A 121 2.47 5.72 3.22
CA TRP A 121 1.57 4.92 2.38
C TRP A 121 0.97 5.74 1.24
N GLY A 122 1.71 6.74 0.77
CA GLY A 122 1.32 7.62 -0.32
C GLY A 122 0.72 8.93 0.15
N LEU A 123 0.24 9.70 -0.82
CA LEU A 123 -0.26 11.07 -0.59
C LEU A 123 -1.49 11.12 0.34
N ASP A 124 -2.29 10.05 0.38
CA ASP A 124 -3.48 9.92 1.22
C ASP A 124 -3.18 10.07 2.72
N MET A 125 -1.94 9.82 3.14
CA MET A 125 -1.52 10.11 4.51
C MET A 125 -1.75 11.58 4.90
N ARG A 126 -1.70 12.51 3.94
CA ARG A 126 -1.75 13.95 4.17
C ARG A 126 -2.78 14.69 3.33
N LEU A 127 -3.20 14.13 2.20
CA LEU A 127 -4.05 14.81 1.24
C LEU A 127 -5.33 14.01 0.98
N ASP A 128 -6.47 14.68 1.12
CA ASP A 128 -7.76 14.12 0.72
C ASP A 128 -7.78 13.76 -0.79
N SER A 129 -8.70 12.89 -1.17
CA SER A 129 -8.93 12.53 -2.60
C SER A 129 -7.69 11.97 -3.32
N SER A 130 -6.75 11.38 -2.59
CA SER A 130 -5.57 10.72 -3.12
C SER A 130 -5.69 9.19 -3.02
N ALA A 131 -4.92 8.49 -3.84
CA ALA A 131 -4.90 7.03 -3.77
C ALA A 131 -4.13 6.55 -2.52
N HIS A 132 -4.73 5.62 -1.81
CA HIS A 132 -4.18 4.95 -0.63
C HIS A 132 -3.38 3.70 -1.04
N TYR A 133 -2.20 3.52 -0.46
CA TYR A 133 -1.41 2.29 -0.53
C TYR A 133 -1.42 1.55 0.81
N ALA A 134 -0.98 0.31 0.77
CA ALA A 134 -0.78 -0.48 1.98
C ALA A 134 0.29 0.15 2.90
N LYS A 135 0.06 0.04 4.21
CA LYS A 135 1.05 0.41 5.23
C LYS A 135 2.20 -0.58 5.27
N GLN A 136 3.30 -0.17 5.89
CA GLN A 136 4.54 -0.92 5.85
C GLN A 136 4.43 -2.32 6.49
N MET A 137 3.60 -2.51 7.52
CA MET A 137 3.37 -3.85 8.10
C MET A 137 2.74 -4.82 7.08
N THR A 138 1.82 -4.33 6.24
CA THR A 138 1.26 -5.12 5.14
C THR A 138 2.34 -5.48 4.12
N LEU A 139 3.21 -4.52 3.78
CA LEU A 139 4.36 -4.77 2.89
C LEU A 139 5.34 -5.78 3.51
N GLY A 140 5.51 -5.74 4.82
CA GLY A 140 6.33 -6.69 5.57
C GLY A 140 5.82 -8.13 5.53
N ALA A 141 4.53 -8.35 5.23
CA ALA A 141 3.98 -9.69 5.07
C ALA A 141 4.35 -10.36 3.73
N MET A 142 4.84 -9.59 2.77
CA MET A 142 5.24 -10.10 1.44
C MET A 142 6.68 -10.58 1.43
N ASP A 143 7.00 -11.47 0.46
CA ASP A 143 8.37 -11.92 0.22
C ASP A 143 9.07 -11.14 -0.91
N ASP A 144 8.32 -10.64 -1.90
CA ASP A 144 8.89 -9.99 -3.09
C ASP A 144 9.03 -8.47 -2.90
N PRO A 145 10.26 -7.96 -2.74
CA PRO A 145 10.52 -6.55 -2.46
C PRO A 145 10.28 -5.63 -3.66
N LYS A 146 10.11 -6.18 -4.88
CA LYS A 146 9.88 -5.37 -6.09
C LYS A 146 8.63 -4.49 -6.01
N TYR A 147 7.59 -4.95 -5.29
CA TYR A 147 6.35 -4.19 -5.13
C TYR A 147 6.55 -2.97 -4.23
N VAL A 148 7.46 -3.04 -3.26
CA VAL A 148 7.85 -1.90 -2.43
C VAL A 148 8.56 -0.85 -3.27
N TYR A 149 9.50 -1.26 -4.13
CA TYR A 149 10.13 -0.36 -5.10
C TYR A 149 9.10 0.30 -6.04
N GLN A 150 8.18 -0.48 -6.61
CA GLN A 150 7.14 0.03 -7.51
C GLN A 150 6.22 1.03 -6.80
N MET A 151 5.88 0.78 -5.53
CA MET A 151 5.10 1.69 -4.71
C MET A 151 5.86 3.01 -4.47
N GLY A 152 7.12 2.96 -4.07
CA GLY A 152 7.98 4.14 -3.90
C GLY A 152 8.09 4.95 -5.19
N ARG A 153 8.26 4.29 -6.34
CA ARG A 153 8.29 4.91 -7.67
C ARG A 153 6.99 5.65 -8.00
N ASP A 154 5.84 5.02 -7.76
CA ASP A 154 4.55 5.65 -8.06
C ASP A 154 4.24 6.82 -7.11
N ILE A 155 4.61 6.69 -5.83
CA ILE A 155 4.54 7.79 -4.85
C ILE A 155 5.42 8.96 -5.32
N ALA A 156 6.67 8.71 -5.69
CA ALA A 156 7.58 9.74 -6.18
C ALA A 156 7.01 10.50 -7.38
N ARG A 157 6.50 9.79 -8.38
CA ARG A 157 5.88 10.40 -9.55
C ARG A 157 4.73 11.34 -9.18
N LYS A 158 3.86 10.94 -8.25
CA LYS A 158 2.74 11.76 -7.76
C LYS A 158 3.22 12.96 -6.95
N MET A 159 4.23 12.77 -6.10
CA MET A 159 4.86 13.86 -5.34
C MET A 159 5.47 14.90 -6.28
N ARG A 160 6.20 14.46 -7.31
CA ARG A 160 6.77 15.35 -8.33
C ARG A 160 5.70 16.15 -9.07
N ALA A 161 4.56 15.53 -9.41
CA ALA A 161 3.44 16.23 -10.04
C ALA A 161 2.86 17.37 -9.16
N LEU A 162 2.97 17.23 -7.82
CA LEU A 162 2.56 18.23 -6.83
C LEU A 162 3.66 19.27 -6.54
N GLY A 163 4.86 19.15 -7.11
CA GLY A 163 6.02 19.98 -6.78
C GLY A 163 6.62 19.63 -5.41
N VAL A 164 6.50 18.40 -4.95
CA VAL A 164 7.08 17.90 -3.69
C VAL A 164 8.40 17.20 -3.99
N HIS A 165 9.44 17.52 -3.20
CA HIS A 165 10.83 17.12 -3.42
C HIS A 165 11.34 16.11 -2.40
N ILE A 166 10.76 16.08 -1.19
CA ILE A 166 11.18 15.24 -0.04
C ILE A 166 10.00 14.44 0.49
N SER A 167 10.20 13.14 0.66
CA SER A 167 9.31 12.26 1.42
C SER A 167 9.97 11.90 2.76
N PHE A 168 9.33 12.22 3.89
CA PHE A 168 9.72 11.70 5.19
C PHE A 168 9.26 10.25 5.35
N ALA A 169 9.84 9.39 4.53
CA ALA A 169 9.63 7.94 4.44
C ALA A 169 10.88 7.30 3.79
N PRO A 170 11.09 6.00 4.03
CA PRO A 170 10.32 5.06 4.83
C PRO A 170 10.59 5.14 6.34
N VAL A 171 9.66 4.54 7.13
CA VAL A 171 9.92 4.17 8.52
C VAL A 171 10.71 2.86 8.50
N ILE A 172 11.94 2.89 9.00
CA ILE A 172 12.82 1.72 9.08
C ILE A 172 13.11 1.29 10.53
N ASP A 173 12.26 1.74 11.45
CA ASP A 173 12.27 1.26 12.83
C ASP A 173 11.95 -0.24 12.88
N VAL A 174 12.73 -1.02 13.60
CA VAL A 174 12.47 -2.43 13.87
C VAL A 174 11.45 -2.54 15.00
N ASN A 175 10.24 -3.03 14.71
CA ASN A 175 9.13 -3.02 15.67
C ASN A 175 9.25 -4.18 16.67
N SER A 176 10.19 -4.08 17.60
CA SER A 176 10.49 -5.11 18.59
C SER A 176 9.52 -5.13 19.78
N ASN A 177 8.74 -4.04 19.98
CA ASN A 177 7.74 -3.95 21.04
C ASN A 177 6.30 -3.97 20.49
N PRO A 178 5.53 -5.05 20.71
CA PRO A 178 4.13 -5.13 20.29
C PRO A 178 3.22 -4.06 20.93
N GLY A 179 3.61 -3.50 22.05
CA GLY A 179 2.90 -2.43 22.77
C GLY A 179 3.16 -1.03 22.23
N ASN A 180 4.05 -0.87 21.25
CA ASN A 180 4.44 0.43 20.72
C ASN A 180 3.23 1.17 20.10
N PRO A 181 2.84 2.34 20.66
CA PRO A 181 1.66 3.06 20.18
C PRO A 181 1.92 3.92 18.93
N VAL A 182 3.19 4.17 18.58
CA VAL A 182 3.60 5.12 17.52
C VAL A 182 4.02 4.40 16.25
N ILE A 183 4.85 3.39 16.36
CA ILE A 183 5.41 2.68 15.21
C ILE A 183 4.44 1.62 14.70
N GLY A 184 4.16 0.57 15.48
CA GLY A 184 3.13 -0.42 15.16
C GLY A 184 3.11 -0.83 13.68
N ASN A 185 1.99 -0.59 12.99
CA ASN A 185 1.82 -0.93 11.58
C ASN A 185 2.55 0.00 10.58
N ARG A 186 3.27 1.01 11.07
CA ARG A 186 4.15 1.86 10.24
C ARG A 186 5.50 1.19 9.95
N SER A 187 5.93 0.19 10.74
CA SER A 187 7.13 -0.60 10.48
C SER A 187 6.86 -1.76 9.52
N PHE A 188 7.89 -2.20 8.80
CA PHE A 188 7.85 -3.43 7.98
C PHE A 188 7.81 -4.72 8.83
N GLY A 189 8.15 -4.66 10.12
CA GLY A 189 8.12 -5.80 11.02
C GLY A 189 9.18 -5.77 12.12
N GLU A 190 9.43 -6.94 12.71
CA GLU A 190 10.40 -7.11 13.82
C GLU A 190 11.75 -7.70 13.40
N ASP A 191 11.87 -8.19 12.14
CA ASP A 191 13.12 -8.72 11.60
C ASP A 191 13.92 -7.58 10.96
N GLN A 192 15.08 -7.26 11.54
CA GLN A 192 15.92 -6.13 11.12
C GLN A 192 16.43 -6.26 9.69
N GLU A 193 16.72 -7.47 9.21
CA GLU A 193 17.20 -7.68 7.84
C GLU A 193 16.07 -7.47 6.82
N LYS A 194 14.87 -7.94 7.13
CA LYS A 194 13.69 -7.71 6.29
C LYS A 194 13.31 -6.24 6.26
N VAL A 195 13.34 -5.55 7.42
CA VAL A 195 13.10 -4.10 7.50
C VAL A 195 14.11 -3.35 6.65
N ALA A 196 15.39 -3.67 6.75
CA ALA A 196 16.45 -3.08 5.94
C ALA A 196 16.24 -3.32 4.44
N LYS A 197 16.01 -4.56 4.05
CA LYS A 197 15.79 -4.96 2.64
C LYS A 197 14.61 -4.21 2.01
N LEU A 198 13.47 -4.14 2.70
CA LEU A 198 12.28 -3.46 2.19
C LEU A 198 12.44 -1.93 2.24
N GLY A 199 13.06 -1.39 3.30
CA GLY A 199 13.40 0.03 3.41
C GLY A 199 14.28 0.51 2.27
N VAL A 200 15.32 -0.24 1.91
CA VAL A 200 16.20 0.06 0.76
C VAL A 200 15.40 0.10 -0.56
N GLN A 201 14.47 -0.83 -0.78
CA GLN A 201 13.66 -0.81 -2.00
C GLN A 201 12.72 0.41 -2.05
N TYR A 202 12.17 0.80 -0.90
CA TYR A 202 11.35 2.00 -0.82
C TYR A 202 12.18 3.26 -1.12
N ILE A 203 13.37 3.40 -0.51
CA ILE A 203 14.32 4.49 -0.74
C ILE A 203 14.68 4.60 -2.22
N ARG A 204 15.06 3.49 -2.84
CA ARG A 204 15.39 3.43 -4.27
C ARG A 204 14.20 3.84 -5.14
N GLY A 205 13.00 3.33 -4.82
CA GLY A 205 11.78 3.70 -5.53
C GLY A 205 11.53 5.21 -5.52
N LEU A 206 11.79 5.90 -4.41
CA LEU A 206 11.68 7.35 -4.30
C LEU A 206 12.83 8.07 -5.04
N GLN A 207 14.08 7.78 -4.72
CA GLN A 207 15.23 8.56 -5.12
C GLN A 207 15.57 8.42 -6.61
N GLU A 208 15.48 7.21 -7.18
CA GLU A 208 15.64 6.97 -8.61
C GLU A 208 14.56 7.68 -9.46
N ASN A 209 13.48 8.15 -8.81
CA ASN A 209 12.40 8.89 -9.46
C ASN A 209 12.31 10.37 -9.00
N GLY A 210 13.41 10.89 -8.47
CA GLY A 210 13.61 12.33 -8.23
C GLY A 210 12.90 12.88 -6.98
N VAL A 211 12.62 12.04 -5.98
CA VAL A 211 12.15 12.44 -4.65
C VAL A 211 13.13 11.95 -3.59
N MET A 212 13.66 12.85 -2.79
CA MET A 212 14.54 12.52 -1.68
C MET A 212 13.80 11.69 -0.63
N ALA A 213 14.35 10.54 -0.28
CA ALA A 213 13.90 9.72 0.84
C ALA A 213 14.58 10.15 2.15
N VAL A 214 13.83 10.06 3.25
CA VAL A 214 14.34 10.32 4.59
C VAL A 214 14.01 9.13 5.47
N ALA A 215 15.03 8.34 5.82
CA ALA A 215 14.90 7.19 6.71
C ALA A 215 14.66 7.66 8.16
N LYS A 216 13.70 7.03 8.85
CA LYS A 216 13.29 7.45 10.20
C LYS A 216 12.86 6.27 11.07
N HIS A 217 12.98 6.42 12.37
CA HIS A 217 13.42 7.55 13.21
C HIS A 217 14.72 7.17 13.92
N PHE A 218 15.84 7.76 13.53
CA PHE A 218 17.17 7.41 14.07
C PHE A 218 17.26 7.74 15.57
N PRO A 219 17.84 6.84 16.42
CA PRO A 219 18.55 5.60 16.09
C PRO A 219 17.66 4.35 16.10
N GLY A 220 16.34 4.48 16.16
CA GLY A 220 15.33 3.43 16.23
C GLY A 220 14.27 3.76 17.29
N HIS A 221 13.00 3.74 16.90
CA HIS A 221 11.84 4.09 17.75
C HIS A 221 10.98 2.84 18.04
N GLY A 222 11.42 1.65 17.58
CA GLY A 222 10.58 0.45 17.59
C GLY A 222 10.37 -0.20 18.95
N ASP A 223 11.21 0.08 19.94
CA ASP A 223 11.20 -0.52 21.28
C ASP A 223 10.59 0.40 22.36
N THR A 224 9.77 1.39 21.98
CA THR A 224 9.13 2.30 22.92
C THR A 224 7.72 1.84 23.30
N ASP A 225 7.30 2.15 24.52
CA ASP A 225 5.95 1.92 25.06
C ASP A 225 5.13 3.19 25.23
N THR A 226 5.73 4.35 24.94
CA THR A 226 5.18 5.68 25.19
C THR A 226 5.08 6.48 23.88
N ASP A 227 4.01 7.28 23.75
CA ASP A 227 3.79 8.16 22.60
C ASP A 227 4.68 9.40 22.68
N SER A 228 5.63 9.54 21.77
CA SER A 228 6.56 10.66 21.65
C SER A 228 5.90 12.01 21.37
N HIS A 229 4.65 12.04 20.93
CA HIS A 229 3.87 13.29 20.78
C HIS A 229 3.37 13.84 22.11
N VAL A 230 3.32 13.02 23.15
CA VAL A 230 2.76 13.38 24.46
C VAL A 230 3.85 13.54 25.51
N SER A 231 4.78 12.59 25.61
CA SER A 231 5.88 12.54 26.57
C SER A 231 7.14 12.00 25.93
N LEU A 232 8.30 12.24 26.55
CA LEU A 232 9.59 11.78 26.02
C LEU A 232 9.74 10.27 26.27
N PRO A 233 9.74 9.41 25.23
CA PRO A 233 9.92 7.98 25.40
C PRO A 233 11.35 7.64 25.84
N VAL A 234 11.47 6.62 26.67
CA VAL A 234 12.77 6.14 27.17
C VAL A 234 13.11 4.82 26.50
N ILE A 235 14.33 4.70 25.96
CA ILE A 235 14.87 3.44 25.46
C ILE A 235 16.08 3.04 26.30
N ASN A 236 15.89 2.00 27.10
CA ASN A 236 16.95 1.38 27.89
C ASN A 236 17.59 0.24 27.09
N THR A 237 18.65 0.53 26.37
CA THR A 237 19.38 -0.45 25.56
C THR A 237 20.87 -0.23 25.68
N ASP A 238 21.68 -1.28 25.45
CA ASP A 238 23.11 -1.15 25.30
C ASP A 238 23.52 -0.99 23.82
N MET A 239 24.78 -0.61 23.61
CA MET A 239 25.33 -0.38 22.28
C MET A 239 25.35 -1.68 21.43
N ALA A 240 25.53 -2.83 22.06
CA ALA A 240 25.60 -4.10 21.33
C ALA A 240 24.24 -4.48 20.75
N ARG A 241 23.14 -4.34 21.52
CA ARG A 241 21.79 -4.55 21.03
C ARG A 241 21.42 -3.50 19.97
N LEU A 242 21.67 -2.22 20.25
CA LEU A 242 21.39 -1.13 19.33
C LEU A 242 22.06 -1.39 17.97
N ALA A 243 23.34 -1.75 17.96
CA ALA A 243 24.09 -2.04 16.74
C ALA A 243 23.60 -3.30 16.01
N LYS A 244 23.13 -4.31 16.75
CA LYS A 244 22.69 -5.59 16.18
C LYS A 244 21.29 -5.54 15.60
N VAL A 245 20.42 -4.67 16.11
CA VAL A 245 18.99 -4.64 15.75
C VAL A 245 18.64 -3.30 15.10
N ASP A 246 18.65 -2.23 15.88
CA ASP A 246 18.02 -0.96 15.46
C ASP A 246 18.84 -0.20 14.40
N LEU A 247 20.19 -0.27 14.46
CA LEU A 247 21.06 0.41 13.50
C LEU A 247 21.26 -0.37 12.19
N VAL A 248 20.89 -1.65 12.09
CA VAL A 248 21.05 -2.45 10.87
C VAL A 248 20.31 -1.84 9.68
N PRO A 249 19.01 -1.50 9.77
CA PRO A 249 18.31 -0.88 8.67
C PRO A 249 18.90 0.48 8.24
N PHE A 250 19.37 1.28 9.20
CA PHE A 250 20.02 2.56 8.89
C PHE A 250 21.33 2.34 8.16
N GLN A 251 22.20 1.43 8.65
CA GLN A 251 23.48 1.15 8.02
C GLN A 251 23.29 0.69 6.55
N GLN A 252 22.38 -0.26 6.30
CA GLN A 252 22.08 -0.73 4.94
C GLN A 252 21.47 0.37 4.08
N SER A 253 20.67 1.27 4.66
CA SER A 253 20.12 2.43 3.94
C SER A 253 21.22 3.42 3.56
N PHE A 254 22.26 3.62 4.40
CA PHE A 254 23.40 4.49 4.09
C PHE A 254 24.25 3.90 2.95
N GLU A 255 24.49 2.60 3.00
CA GLU A 255 25.18 1.87 1.93
C GLU A 255 24.41 1.92 0.59
N ALA A 256 23.07 1.96 0.66
CA ALA A 256 22.20 2.14 -0.50
C ALA A 256 22.05 3.61 -0.95
N GLY A 257 22.70 4.55 -0.27
CA GLY A 257 22.73 5.96 -0.67
C GLY A 257 21.48 6.75 -0.30
N VAL A 258 20.85 6.48 0.87
CA VAL A 258 19.75 7.33 1.36
C VAL A 258 20.23 8.75 1.58
N MET A 259 19.46 9.71 1.10
CA MET A 259 19.85 11.13 1.10
C MET A 259 19.49 11.86 2.40
N GLY A 260 18.56 11.33 3.20
CA GLY A 260 18.13 11.95 4.44
C GLY A 260 17.92 10.98 5.58
N VAL A 261 18.12 11.47 6.81
CA VAL A 261 17.78 10.80 8.07
C VAL A 261 17.05 11.77 8.97
N MET A 262 16.00 11.31 9.64
CA MET A 262 15.31 12.05 10.69
C MET A 262 15.68 11.48 12.04
N VAL A 263 16.13 12.34 12.95
CA VAL A 263 16.49 11.97 14.34
C VAL A 263 15.28 12.09 15.23
N ALA A 264 14.95 11.01 15.93
CA ALA A 264 13.81 10.94 16.85
C ALA A 264 13.98 11.82 18.10
N HIS A 265 12.86 12.15 18.75
CA HIS A 265 12.83 12.70 20.10
C HIS A 265 12.69 11.56 21.12
N LEU A 266 13.82 10.98 21.54
CA LEU A 266 13.90 9.89 22.51
C LEU A 266 14.84 10.27 23.65
N TYR A 267 14.66 9.69 24.82
CA TYR A 267 15.68 9.69 25.86
C TYR A 267 16.39 8.33 25.88
N MET A 268 17.69 8.35 25.72
CA MET A 268 18.54 7.16 25.79
C MET A 268 19.67 7.39 26.79
N PRO A 269 19.61 6.76 27.98
CA PRO A 269 20.67 6.86 28.99
C PRO A 269 22.05 6.50 28.45
N LEU A 270 22.12 5.68 27.40
CA LEU A 270 23.35 5.31 26.71
C LEU A 270 24.16 6.52 26.21
N PHE A 271 23.50 7.61 25.82
CA PHE A 271 24.12 8.80 25.22
C PHE A 271 24.06 10.05 26.12
N ASP A 272 23.24 10.01 27.15
CA ASP A 272 23.15 11.07 28.16
C ASP A 272 22.73 10.51 29.52
N THR A 273 23.60 10.63 30.50
CA THR A 273 23.36 10.14 31.88
C THR A 273 22.98 11.26 32.84
N THR A 274 22.99 12.52 32.42
CA THR A 274 22.99 13.67 33.37
C THR A 274 21.73 14.49 33.34
N ASN A 275 21.12 14.77 32.19
CA ASN A 275 20.10 15.80 32.04
C ASN A 275 18.82 15.35 31.36
N ALA A 276 18.59 14.05 31.12
CA ALA A 276 17.47 13.52 30.35
C ALA A 276 17.32 14.20 28.96
N GLN A 277 18.46 14.52 28.33
CA GLN A 277 18.49 15.20 27.04
C GLN A 277 18.00 14.29 25.93
N THR A 278 17.13 14.84 25.06
CA THR A 278 16.64 14.05 23.91
C THR A 278 17.74 13.78 22.89
N THR A 279 17.66 12.62 22.23
CA THR A 279 18.57 12.19 21.17
C THR A 279 18.81 13.24 20.10
N THR A 280 17.82 14.03 19.74
CA THR A 280 17.93 15.16 18.78
C THR A 280 18.92 16.22 19.20
N LEU A 281 19.14 16.38 20.50
CA LEU A 281 20.07 17.37 21.06
C LEU A 281 21.42 16.77 21.46
N SER A 282 21.58 15.44 21.33
CA SER A 282 22.80 14.74 21.70
C SER A 282 23.86 14.78 20.61
N ARG A 283 24.97 15.50 20.83
CA ARG A 283 26.12 15.51 19.92
C ARG A 283 26.71 14.10 19.76
N ALA A 284 26.79 13.34 20.86
CA ALA A 284 27.29 11.96 20.85
C ALA A 284 26.48 11.06 19.90
N LEU A 285 25.17 11.31 19.75
CA LEU A 285 24.33 10.55 18.84
C LEU A 285 24.35 11.11 17.42
N VAL A 286 24.12 12.41 17.24
CA VAL A 286 23.94 13.01 15.91
C VAL A 286 25.27 13.19 15.18
N THR A 287 26.31 13.64 15.88
CA THR A 287 27.62 13.87 15.26
C THR A 287 28.49 12.62 15.38
N ASP A 288 28.79 12.18 16.61
CA ASP A 288 29.83 11.18 16.82
C ASP A 288 29.39 9.78 16.34
N LEU A 289 28.10 9.37 16.57
CA LEU A 289 27.60 8.09 16.09
C LEU A 289 27.15 8.17 14.63
N LEU A 290 26.15 9.01 14.32
CA LEU A 290 25.52 9.02 12.98
C LEU A 290 26.47 9.49 11.88
N LYS A 291 27.09 10.67 12.06
CA LYS A 291 27.91 11.27 11.00
C LYS A 291 29.32 10.68 10.95
N ASP A 292 30.00 10.56 12.10
CA ASP A 292 31.41 10.18 12.13
C ASP A 292 31.60 8.66 12.12
N LYS A 293 30.98 7.93 13.06
CA LYS A 293 31.17 6.49 13.19
C LYS A 293 30.43 5.67 12.11
N MET A 294 29.18 6.02 11.82
CA MET A 294 28.38 5.34 10.77
C MET A 294 28.61 5.94 9.38
N GLY A 295 29.26 7.11 9.30
CA GLY A 295 29.67 7.74 8.02
C GLY A 295 28.54 8.35 7.21
N PHE A 296 27.42 8.70 7.82
CA PHE A 296 26.30 9.29 7.08
C PHE A 296 26.65 10.68 6.53
N LYS A 297 26.47 10.89 5.21
CA LYS A 297 26.84 12.14 4.49
C LYS A 297 25.63 12.95 4.02
N GLY A 298 24.41 12.38 4.03
CA GLY A 298 23.18 13.06 3.64
C GLY A 298 22.71 14.15 4.62
N LEU A 299 21.49 14.68 4.41
CA LEU A 299 20.89 15.66 5.32
C LEU A 299 20.33 14.99 6.58
N VAL A 300 20.64 15.59 7.73
CA VAL A 300 20.09 15.20 9.02
C VAL A 300 18.99 16.17 9.42
N PHE A 301 17.77 15.66 9.55
CA PHE A 301 16.60 16.41 9.99
C PHE A 301 16.31 16.13 11.46
N THR A 302 15.86 17.14 12.19
CA THR A 302 15.18 16.89 13.46
C THR A 302 13.81 16.25 13.21
N ASP A 303 13.25 15.54 14.16
CA ASP A 303 11.80 15.39 14.23
C ASP A 303 11.16 16.75 14.57
N ALA A 304 9.84 16.84 14.60
CA ALA A 304 9.11 18.09 14.74
C ALA A 304 9.40 18.79 16.09
N LEU A 305 10.10 19.92 16.07
CA LEU A 305 10.53 20.63 17.28
C LEU A 305 9.36 21.19 18.12
N ASN A 306 8.17 21.32 17.54
CA ASN A 306 6.94 21.71 18.25
C ASN A 306 6.23 20.55 18.98
N MET A 307 6.81 19.35 19.01
CA MET A 307 6.27 18.23 19.78
C MET A 307 6.36 18.53 21.28
N LYS A 308 5.26 18.26 22.01
CA LYS A 308 5.16 18.58 23.44
C LYS A 308 6.19 17.85 24.30
N SER A 309 6.71 16.73 23.85
CA SER A 309 7.78 15.98 24.50
C SER A 309 9.10 16.76 24.64
N VAL A 310 9.32 17.76 23.78
CA VAL A 310 10.54 18.57 23.78
C VAL A 310 10.28 20.07 23.89
N SER A 311 9.28 20.63 23.22
CA SER A 311 9.06 22.09 23.16
C SER A 311 8.80 22.73 24.52
N LYS A 312 8.15 22.01 25.45
CA LYS A 312 7.88 22.51 26.80
C LYS A 312 9.12 22.64 27.72
N LEU A 313 10.21 22.01 27.36
CA LEU A 313 11.42 21.93 28.19
C LEU A 313 12.37 23.10 27.94
N TYR A 314 12.18 23.86 26.83
CA TYR A 314 13.10 24.89 26.37
C TYR A 314 12.36 26.20 26.06
N LYS A 315 13.07 27.32 26.12
CA LYS A 315 12.55 28.62 25.67
C LYS A 315 12.56 28.70 24.14
N ASP A 316 11.72 29.59 23.61
CA ASP A 316 11.65 29.87 22.17
C ASP A 316 13.03 30.04 21.54
N GLY A 317 13.32 29.27 20.49
CA GLY A 317 14.57 29.34 19.73
C GLY A 317 15.78 28.68 20.39
N GLU A 318 15.74 28.36 21.68
CA GLU A 318 16.83 27.67 22.40
C GLU A 318 16.97 26.23 21.88
N LEU A 319 15.85 25.52 21.74
CA LEU A 319 15.78 24.17 21.21
C LEU A 319 16.41 24.10 19.80
N ASP A 320 16.14 25.09 18.95
CA ASP A 320 16.67 25.19 17.59
C ASP A 320 18.20 25.30 17.58
N ALA A 321 18.75 26.18 18.43
CA ALA A 321 20.21 26.37 18.54
C ALA A 321 20.91 25.10 19.08
N LEU A 322 20.32 24.43 20.08
CA LEU A 322 20.83 23.18 20.64
C LEU A 322 20.81 22.02 19.62
N ALA A 323 19.73 21.92 18.85
CA ALA A 323 19.64 20.92 17.78
C ALA A 323 20.71 21.11 16.70
N LEU A 324 21.01 22.36 16.33
CA LEU A 324 22.15 22.65 15.45
C LEU A 324 23.50 22.33 16.13
N ALA A 325 23.67 22.63 17.39
CA ALA A 325 24.91 22.30 18.11
C ALA A 325 25.15 20.78 18.21
N ALA A 326 24.08 19.98 18.29
CA ALA A 326 24.16 18.52 18.22
C ALA A 326 24.61 18.00 16.84
N GLY A 327 24.38 18.75 15.78
CA GLY A 327 24.80 18.36 14.43
C GLY A 327 23.66 18.20 13.41
N ASN A 328 22.41 18.49 13.75
CA ASN A 328 21.32 18.44 12.76
C ASN A 328 21.54 19.50 11.66
N ASP A 329 21.13 19.18 10.44
CA ASP A 329 21.31 20.05 9.28
C ASP A 329 20.07 20.91 8.98
N MET A 330 18.85 20.37 9.25
CA MET A 330 17.59 21.06 8.99
C MET A 330 16.61 20.89 10.15
N LEU A 331 16.03 22.02 10.57
CA LEU A 331 15.12 22.14 11.71
C LEU A 331 13.66 22.05 11.24
N LEU A 332 12.90 21.05 11.71
CA LEU A 332 11.49 20.90 11.37
C LEU A 332 10.62 21.58 12.43
N PHE A 333 9.70 22.43 11.96
CA PHE A 333 8.64 23.02 12.77
C PHE A 333 9.10 23.80 14.00
N SER A 334 10.14 24.63 13.82
CA SER A 334 10.48 25.65 14.81
C SER A 334 9.22 26.47 15.17
N GLU A 335 8.97 26.67 16.45
CA GLU A 335 7.78 27.40 16.92
C GLU A 335 7.86 28.88 16.55
N ASN A 336 9.06 29.48 16.58
CA ASN A 336 9.29 30.91 16.35
C ASN A 336 10.60 31.14 15.57
N VAL A 337 10.57 31.08 14.24
CA VAL A 337 11.75 31.23 13.39
C VAL A 337 12.51 32.54 13.62
N PRO A 338 11.88 33.75 13.72
CA PRO A 338 12.59 34.99 14.05
C PRO A 338 13.40 34.94 15.34
N VAL A 339 12.83 34.35 16.42
CA VAL A 339 13.52 34.21 17.70
C VAL A 339 14.62 33.13 17.61
N ALA A 340 14.38 32.05 16.90
CA ALA A 340 15.38 31.00 16.67
C ALA A 340 16.62 31.57 15.92
N LEU A 341 16.43 32.40 14.91
CA LEU A 341 17.54 33.11 14.21
C LEU A 341 18.35 33.95 15.18
N LEU A 342 17.71 34.66 16.10
CA LEU A 342 18.40 35.44 17.13
C LEU A 342 19.24 34.54 18.03
N ARG A 343 18.65 33.45 18.57
CA ARG A 343 19.35 32.50 19.44
C ARG A 343 20.53 31.80 18.76
N ILE A 344 20.40 31.46 17.49
CA ILE A 344 21.50 30.90 16.70
C ILE A 344 22.65 31.91 16.58
N ARG A 345 22.38 33.18 16.29
CA ARG A 345 23.43 34.24 16.24
C ARG A 345 24.11 34.44 17.59
N GLU A 346 23.34 34.46 18.67
CA GLU A 346 23.89 34.52 20.03
C GLU A 346 24.81 33.30 20.33
N ALA A 347 24.41 32.10 19.91
CA ALA A 347 25.21 30.91 20.06
C ALA A 347 26.50 30.92 19.24
N VAL A 348 26.47 31.51 18.02
CA VAL A 348 27.69 31.73 17.19
C VAL A 348 28.60 32.74 17.85
N ALA A 349 28.07 33.88 18.30
CA ALA A 349 28.85 34.90 18.98
C ALA A 349 29.49 34.40 20.28
N ALA A 350 28.82 33.47 20.99
CA ALA A 350 29.33 32.83 22.20
C ALA A 350 30.29 31.65 21.92
N GLY A 351 30.59 31.33 20.65
CA GLY A 351 31.47 30.24 20.25
C GLY A 351 30.85 28.81 20.47
N LYS A 352 29.55 28.74 20.78
CA LYS A 352 28.83 27.47 20.96
C LYS A 352 28.48 26.80 19.62
N LEU A 353 28.37 27.58 18.57
CA LEU A 353 28.21 27.16 17.18
C LEU A 353 29.31 27.80 16.31
N LYS A 354 29.87 27.02 15.40
CA LYS A 354 30.88 27.52 14.46
C LYS A 354 30.19 27.94 13.16
N GLN A 355 30.48 29.16 12.70
CA GLN A 355 29.90 29.69 11.46
C GLN A 355 30.23 28.79 10.26
N GLU A 356 31.45 28.27 10.19
CA GLU A 356 31.93 27.39 9.11
C GLU A 356 31.09 26.09 9.02
N GLU A 357 30.74 25.52 10.18
CA GLU A 357 29.89 24.32 10.23
C GLU A 357 28.47 24.62 9.72
N LEU A 358 27.90 25.79 10.07
CA LEU A 358 26.58 26.20 9.57
C LEU A 358 26.64 26.47 8.07
N ASP A 359 27.68 27.11 7.55
CA ASP A 359 27.86 27.36 6.13
C ASP A 359 27.95 26.06 5.32
N LEU A 360 28.64 25.04 5.82
CA LEU A 360 28.68 23.70 5.19
C LEU A 360 27.31 23.05 5.15
N ARG A 361 26.51 23.17 6.20
CA ARG A 361 25.14 22.63 6.25
C ARG A 361 24.22 23.34 5.28
N ILE A 362 24.33 24.68 5.20
CA ILE A 362 23.56 25.49 4.25
C ILE A 362 23.92 25.10 2.81
N LYS A 363 25.22 24.95 2.50
CA LYS A 363 25.68 24.50 1.18
C LYS A 363 25.14 23.08 0.89
N LYS A 364 25.09 22.17 1.87
CA LYS A 364 24.50 20.84 1.71
C LYS A 364 22.99 20.92 1.37
N ILE A 365 22.24 21.82 2.01
CA ILE A 365 20.82 22.07 1.67
C ILE A 365 20.69 22.60 0.23
N LEU A 366 21.55 23.50 -0.18
CA LEU A 366 21.57 24.03 -1.56
C LEU A 366 21.90 22.93 -2.58
N ARG A 367 22.80 21.99 -2.27
CA ARG A 367 23.08 20.81 -3.10
C ARG A 367 21.82 19.96 -3.30
N VAL A 368 21.06 19.71 -2.24
CA VAL A 368 19.77 19.00 -2.35
C VAL A 368 18.79 19.77 -3.22
N LYS A 369 18.72 21.10 -3.11
CA LYS A 369 17.89 21.95 -3.98
C LYS A 369 18.31 21.82 -5.45
N TYR A 370 19.60 21.83 -5.73
CA TYR A 370 20.10 21.60 -7.08
C TYR A 370 19.72 20.24 -7.63
N TRP A 371 19.95 19.16 -6.83
CA TRP A 371 19.57 17.80 -7.18
C TRP A 371 18.07 17.65 -7.45
N ALA A 372 17.22 18.30 -6.65
CA ALA A 372 15.77 18.32 -6.82
C ALA A 372 15.30 19.08 -8.08
N GLY A 373 16.23 19.68 -8.85
CA GLY A 373 15.95 20.44 -10.08
C GLY A 373 15.52 21.87 -9.82
N LEU A 374 15.66 22.38 -8.59
CA LEU A 374 15.21 23.73 -8.22
C LEU A 374 16.04 24.85 -8.82
N ALA A 375 17.24 24.57 -9.34
CA ALA A 375 18.01 25.53 -10.13
C ALA A 375 17.28 25.97 -11.42
N LYS A 376 16.37 25.13 -11.92
CA LYS A 376 15.48 25.41 -13.06
C LYS A 376 14.04 25.08 -12.68
N TYR A 377 13.54 25.73 -11.62
CA TYR A 377 12.23 25.47 -11.06
C TYR A 377 11.11 25.52 -12.11
N GLN A 378 10.21 24.55 -12.05
CA GLN A 378 8.99 24.53 -12.84
C GLN A 378 7.77 24.38 -11.92
N ALA A 379 6.78 25.23 -12.12
CA ALA A 379 5.55 25.21 -11.34
C ALA A 379 4.73 23.93 -11.60
N ALA A 380 4.08 23.44 -10.55
CA ALA A 380 3.16 22.30 -10.67
C ALA A 380 2.00 22.62 -11.62
N ARG A 381 1.70 21.69 -12.55
CA ARG A 381 0.65 21.86 -13.57
C ARG A 381 -0.72 21.49 -13.00
N VAL A 382 -1.42 22.46 -12.42
CA VAL A 382 -2.71 22.24 -11.74
C VAL A 382 -3.82 21.67 -12.65
N PRO A 383 -3.99 22.05 -13.92
CA PRO A 383 -5.05 21.53 -14.77
C PRO A 383 -4.97 20.01 -15.02
N THR A 384 -3.78 19.44 -15.14
CA THR A 384 -3.55 18.02 -15.41
C THR A 384 -3.32 17.19 -14.15
N LEU A 385 -3.37 17.81 -12.98
CA LEU A 385 -2.99 17.18 -11.71
C LEU A 385 -3.87 15.97 -11.36
N ARG A 386 -5.19 16.08 -11.59
CA ARG A 386 -6.13 14.98 -11.31
C ARG A 386 -5.76 13.70 -12.06
N ASP A 387 -5.43 13.81 -13.32
CA ASP A 387 -5.06 12.65 -14.15
C ASP A 387 -3.69 12.09 -13.76
N SER A 388 -2.76 12.96 -13.35
CA SER A 388 -1.43 12.56 -12.88
C SER A 388 -1.48 11.80 -11.55
N LEU A 389 -2.45 12.10 -10.68
CA LEU A 389 -2.57 11.49 -9.35
C LEU A 389 -3.42 10.21 -9.34
N ASN A 390 -4.46 10.13 -10.18
CA ASN A 390 -5.45 9.06 -10.16
C ASN A 390 -5.25 8.06 -11.31
N GLN A 391 -4.04 7.55 -11.46
CA GLN A 391 -3.77 6.56 -12.50
C GLN A 391 -4.27 5.17 -12.08
N ALA A 392 -4.88 4.47 -13.05
CA ALA A 392 -5.44 3.13 -12.87
C ALA A 392 -4.41 2.11 -12.35
N ASN A 393 -3.14 2.24 -12.78
CA ASN A 393 -2.04 1.38 -12.32
C ASN A 393 -1.82 1.41 -10.80
N THR A 394 -2.20 2.49 -10.11
CA THR A 394 -2.13 2.57 -8.64
C THR A 394 -3.05 1.55 -7.99
N LYS A 395 -4.28 1.41 -8.51
CA LYS A 395 -5.25 0.41 -8.00
C LYS A 395 -4.78 -1.01 -8.25
N VAL A 396 -4.20 -1.26 -9.44
CA VAL A 396 -3.60 -2.56 -9.78
C VAL A 396 -2.48 -2.90 -8.80
N LEU A 397 -1.55 -1.98 -8.57
CA LEU A 397 -0.43 -2.21 -7.65
C LEU A 397 -0.92 -2.43 -6.21
N ALA A 398 -1.88 -1.63 -5.73
CA ALA A 398 -2.47 -1.81 -4.41
C ALA A 398 -3.11 -3.20 -4.27
N GLN A 399 -3.90 -3.65 -5.25
CA GLN A 399 -4.48 -4.99 -5.25
C GLN A 399 -3.39 -6.08 -5.24
N THR A 400 -2.37 -5.96 -6.10
CA THR A 400 -1.25 -6.91 -6.17
C THR A 400 -0.50 -7.02 -4.83
N ILE A 401 -0.29 -5.91 -4.13
CA ILE A 401 0.32 -5.91 -2.79
C ILE A 401 -0.50 -6.79 -1.85
N PHE A 402 -1.81 -6.62 -1.77
CA PHE A 402 -2.66 -7.43 -0.88
C PHE A 402 -2.76 -8.89 -1.35
N GLU A 403 -2.71 -9.19 -2.66
CA GLU A 403 -2.63 -10.56 -3.19
C GLU A 403 -1.40 -11.33 -2.66
N HIS A 404 -0.31 -10.61 -2.38
CA HIS A 404 0.92 -11.18 -1.82
C HIS A 404 0.99 -11.11 -0.29
N ALA A 405 0.23 -10.20 0.34
CA ALA A 405 0.30 -9.98 1.78
C ALA A 405 -0.72 -10.79 2.60
N VAL A 406 -1.94 -10.99 2.10
CA VAL A 406 -3.00 -11.70 2.84
C VAL A 406 -2.49 -13.04 3.35
N THR A 407 -2.63 -13.25 4.67
CA THR A 407 -2.04 -14.37 5.38
C THR A 407 -3.11 -15.28 5.99
N VAL A 408 -3.12 -16.55 5.62
CA VAL A 408 -3.83 -17.58 6.37
C VAL A 408 -2.95 -17.99 7.54
N VAL A 409 -3.26 -17.49 8.73
CA VAL A 409 -2.42 -17.66 9.92
C VAL A 409 -2.60 -19.05 10.54
N LYS A 410 -3.86 -19.54 10.59
CA LYS A 410 -4.24 -20.87 11.06
C LYS A 410 -5.27 -21.49 10.13
N ASN A 411 -5.21 -22.79 9.92
CA ASN A 411 -6.18 -23.57 9.13
C ASN A 411 -6.21 -25.04 9.62
N GLU A 412 -6.44 -25.20 10.93
CA GLU A 412 -6.41 -26.52 11.59
C GLU A 412 -7.48 -27.46 11.05
N ASP A 413 -8.64 -26.92 10.68
CA ASP A 413 -9.75 -27.70 10.09
C ASP A 413 -9.54 -28.02 8.60
N LYS A 414 -8.41 -27.57 8.00
CA LYS A 414 -8.12 -27.70 6.57
C LYS A 414 -9.28 -27.19 5.69
N LEU A 415 -9.95 -26.14 6.15
CA LEU A 415 -11.16 -25.60 5.54
C LEU A 415 -10.85 -24.69 4.35
N LEU A 416 -9.73 -23.97 4.41
CA LEU A 416 -9.32 -23.04 3.37
C LEU A 416 -8.30 -23.66 2.40
N PRO A 417 -8.43 -23.39 1.09
CA PRO A 417 -9.55 -22.70 0.46
C PRO A 417 -10.80 -23.56 0.43
N PHE A 418 -11.98 -22.95 0.44
CA PHE A 418 -13.26 -23.66 0.34
C PHE A 418 -13.33 -24.47 -0.97
N GLN A 419 -13.37 -25.80 -0.91
CA GLN A 419 -13.34 -26.66 -2.10
C GLN A 419 -14.74 -27.09 -2.54
N ARG A 420 -15.52 -27.65 -1.64
CA ARG A 420 -16.82 -28.29 -1.91
C ARG A 420 -17.97 -27.32 -1.65
N LEU A 421 -18.15 -26.32 -2.55
CA LEU A 421 -19.24 -25.34 -2.42
C LEU A 421 -20.64 -25.96 -2.52
N ASP A 422 -20.76 -27.16 -3.10
CA ASP A 422 -21.97 -27.94 -3.19
C ASP A 422 -22.46 -28.47 -1.82
N THR A 423 -21.56 -28.68 -0.88
CA THR A 423 -21.84 -29.18 0.46
C THR A 423 -21.72 -28.16 1.58
N LEU A 424 -21.00 -27.08 1.31
CA LEU A 424 -20.78 -26.00 2.27
C LEU A 424 -21.93 -24.99 2.20
N ARG A 425 -22.63 -24.83 3.32
CA ARG A 425 -23.60 -23.73 3.51
C ARG A 425 -22.95 -22.66 4.33
N ILE A 426 -22.45 -21.63 3.63
CA ILE A 426 -21.59 -20.59 4.22
C ILE A 426 -22.43 -19.35 4.50
N ALA A 427 -22.36 -18.83 5.74
CA ALA A 427 -22.84 -17.49 6.08
C ALA A 427 -21.66 -16.54 6.30
N ALA A 428 -21.76 -15.33 5.79
CA ALA A 428 -20.82 -14.27 6.09
C ALA A 428 -21.41 -13.29 7.11
N ILE A 429 -20.60 -12.91 8.10
CA ILE A 429 -20.93 -11.89 9.11
C ILE A 429 -19.82 -10.84 9.04
N THR A 430 -20.20 -9.59 8.81
CA THR A 430 -19.27 -8.46 8.81
C THR A 430 -19.51 -7.59 10.04
N ILE A 431 -18.48 -7.31 10.84
CA ILE A 431 -18.56 -6.52 12.07
C ILE A 431 -17.71 -5.26 11.88
N GLY A 432 -18.31 -4.07 12.10
CA GLY A 432 -17.65 -2.78 11.91
C GLY A 432 -17.82 -2.18 10.51
N THR A 433 -18.69 -2.79 9.67
CA THR A 433 -18.99 -2.26 8.32
C THR A 433 -20.43 -2.55 7.95
N GLN A 434 -20.92 -1.93 6.88
CA GLN A 434 -22.26 -2.15 6.32
C GLN A 434 -22.36 -3.48 5.58
N ALA A 435 -23.59 -3.92 5.28
CA ALA A 435 -23.84 -5.12 4.48
C ALA A 435 -23.36 -5.00 3.04
N GLU A 436 -23.35 -3.79 2.53
CA GLU A 436 -22.89 -3.43 1.18
C GLU A 436 -21.45 -2.95 1.23
N GLY A 437 -20.62 -3.45 0.34
CA GLY A 437 -19.22 -3.08 0.26
C GLY A 437 -18.40 -4.07 -0.57
N PRO A 438 -17.14 -3.74 -0.87
CA PRO A 438 -16.31 -4.57 -1.74
C PRO A 438 -16.13 -6.01 -1.23
N TYR A 439 -16.00 -6.20 0.09
CA TYR A 439 -15.86 -7.52 0.70
C TYR A 439 -17.09 -8.40 0.44
N ALA A 440 -18.28 -7.89 0.78
CA ALA A 440 -19.53 -8.61 0.59
C ALA A 440 -19.84 -8.86 -0.90
N THR A 441 -19.55 -7.86 -1.75
CA THR A 441 -19.73 -7.98 -3.19
C THR A 441 -18.91 -9.14 -3.77
N ILE A 442 -17.61 -9.22 -3.46
CA ILE A 442 -16.76 -10.30 -3.96
C ILE A 442 -17.09 -11.64 -3.30
N PHE A 443 -17.41 -11.65 -2.00
CA PHE A 443 -17.83 -12.87 -1.32
C PHE A 443 -19.04 -13.50 -2.01
N ASN A 444 -20.05 -12.69 -2.35
CA ASN A 444 -21.28 -13.13 -3.00
C ASN A 444 -21.09 -13.56 -4.46
N LYS A 445 -20.00 -13.19 -5.11
CA LYS A 445 -19.65 -13.73 -6.44
C LYS A 445 -19.30 -15.22 -6.40
N TYR A 446 -18.81 -15.72 -5.27
CA TYR A 446 -18.47 -17.14 -5.09
C TYR A 446 -19.56 -17.92 -4.37
N GLN A 447 -20.22 -17.30 -3.42
CA GLN A 447 -21.25 -17.91 -2.58
C GLN A 447 -22.41 -16.92 -2.41
N PRO A 448 -23.37 -16.89 -3.33
CA PRO A 448 -24.56 -16.06 -3.20
C PRO A 448 -25.31 -16.36 -1.90
N GLY A 449 -25.63 -15.33 -1.15
CA GLY A 449 -26.34 -15.48 0.12
C GLY A 449 -26.36 -14.20 0.95
N PRO A 450 -27.03 -14.22 2.09
CA PRO A 450 -27.11 -13.06 2.96
C PRO A 450 -25.75 -12.82 3.66
N VAL A 451 -25.32 -11.55 3.66
CA VAL A 451 -24.23 -11.03 4.49
C VAL A 451 -24.88 -10.33 5.69
N TYR A 452 -24.66 -10.88 6.89
CA TYR A 452 -25.19 -10.31 8.14
C TYR A 452 -24.24 -9.22 8.64
N ALA A 453 -24.61 -7.96 8.46
CA ALA A 453 -23.76 -6.85 8.89
C ALA A 453 -24.08 -6.40 10.32
N VAL A 454 -23.05 -6.07 11.08
CA VAL A 454 -23.06 -5.38 12.36
C VAL A 454 -22.23 -4.11 12.24
N PRO A 455 -22.82 -2.98 11.79
CA PRO A 455 -22.05 -1.76 11.53
C PRO A 455 -21.34 -1.20 12.77
N ASN A 456 -21.98 -1.32 13.94
CA ASN A 456 -21.34 -0.94 15.20
C ASN A 456 -20.43 -2.06 15.70
N ARG A 457 -19.12 -1.89 15.63
CA ARG A 457 -18.15 -2.86 16.14
C ARG A 457 -18.22 -3.11 17.65
N TYR A 458 -18.82 -2.19 18.40
CA TYR A 458 -19.06 -2.30 19.84
C TYR A 458 -20.51 -2.67 20.17
N ALA A 459 -21.21 -3.36 19.24
CA ALA A 459 -22.57 -3.84 19.45
C ALA A 459 -22.66 -4.77 20.66
N ASP A 460 -23.82 -4.76 21.29
CA ASP A 460 -24.14 -5.57 22.47
C ASP A 460 -24.45 -7.05 22.13
N ASP A 461 -24.54 -7.88 23.15
CA ASP A 461 -24.82 -9.31 23.01
C ASP A 461 -26.23 -9.57 22.42
N SER A 462 -27.18 -8.66 22.56
CA SER A 462 -28.54 -8.81 22.02
C SER A 462 -28.53 -8.78 20.49
N THR A 463 -27.69 -7.93 19.91
CA THR A 463 -27.49 -7.86 18.47
C THR A 463 -26.92 -9.17 17.93
N PHE A 464 -25.89 -9.71 18.59
CA PHE A 464 -25.28 -10.98 18.19
C PHE A 464 -26.18 -12.18 18.40
N THR A 465 -27.05 -12.15 19.43
CA THR A 465 -28.04 -13.21 19.66
C THR A 465 -29.08 -13.27 18.53
N ARG A 466 -29.53 -12.11 18.02
CA ARG A 466 -30.45 -12.05 16.86
C ARG A 466 -29.81 -12.63 15.59
N ILE A 467 -28.51 -12.40 15.38
CA ILE A 467 -27.79 -12.98 14.25
C ILE A 467 -27.65 -14.50 14.43
N ALA A 468 -27.23 -14.95 15.63
CA ALA A 468 -27.07 -16.38 15.92
C ALA A 468 -28.32 -17.20 15.61
N ALA A 469 -29.52 -16.66 15.90
CA ALA A 469 -30.81 -17.33 15.62
C ALA A 469 -31.02 -17.60 14.10
N ARG A 470 -30.38 -16.84 13.22
CA ARG A 470 -30.48 -16.98 11.75
C ARG A 470 -29.46 -17.95 11.16
N LEU A 471 -28.50 -18.44 11.95
CA LEU A 471 -27.38 -19.26 11.45
C LEU A 471 -27.70 -20.74 11.35
N ASN A 472 -28.88 -21.21 11.80
CA ASN A 472 -29.22 -22.63 11.88
C ASN A 472 -29.16 -23.37 10.53
N ALA A 473 -29.30 -22.70 9.40
CA ALA A 473 -29.24 -23.33 8.07
C ALA A 473 -27.80 -23.56 7.58
N TYR A 474 -26.79 -23.02 8.26
CA TYR A 474 -25.39 -23.00 7.80
C TYR A 474 -24.53 -24.01 8.57
N ASN A 475 -23.42 -24.41 7.98
CA ASN A 475 -22.39 -25.26 8.60
C ASN A 475 -21.01 -24.62 8.63
N VAL A 476 -20.81 -23.51 7.89
CA VAL A 476 -19.62 -22.69 7.91
C VAL A 476 -19.99 -21.22 8.19
N ILE A 477 -19.35 -20.60 9.14
CA ILE A 477 -19.56 -19.21 9.48
C ILE A 477 -18.25 -18.44 9.27
N VAL A 478 -18.27 -17.46 8.38
CA VAL A 478 -17.15 -16.54 8.17
C VAL A 478 -17.44 -15.23 8.90
N VAL A 479 -16.63 -14.88 9.91
CA VAL A 479 -16.74 -13.62 10.65
C VAL A 479 -15.57 -12.73 10.25
N SER A 480 -15.85 -11.59 9.61
CA SER A 480 -14.84 -10.59 9.27
C SER A 480 -14.97 -9.35 10.16
N LEU A 481 -13.85 -8.96 10.76
CA LEU A 481 -13.72 -7.82 11.67
C LEU A 481 -13.15 -6.64 10.89
N HIS A 482 -13.96 -5.59 10.71
CA HIS A 482 -13.65 -4.37 10.00
C HIS A 482 -13.48 -3.18 10.97
N ALA A 483 -13.03 -2.03 10.44
CA ALA A 483 -12.81 -0.81 11.21
C ALA A 483 -11.93 -1.02 12.46
N MET A 484 -11.04 -2.00 12.45
CA MET A 484 -10.01 -2.16 13.48
C MET A 484 -9.09 -0.93 13.50
N ASN A 485 -8.53 -0.62 14.66
CA ASN A 485 -7.61 0.51 14.82
C ASN A 485 -6.19 0.04 15.22
N ASN A 486 -5.31 1.01 15.52
CA ASN A 486 -3.91 0.73 15.89
C ASN A 486 -3.64 0.93 17.39
N THR A 487 -4.69 1.03 18.20
CA THR A 487 -4.57 1.35 19.63
C THR A 487 -4.59 0.08 20.48
N PRO A 488 -3.45 -0.34 21.07
CA PRO A 488 -3.36 -1.57 21.87
C PRO A 488 -4.31 -1.58 23.07
N SER A 489 -4.46 -0.43 23.74
CA SER A 489 -5.30 -0.27 24.94
C SER A 489 -6.80 -0.46 24.70
N HIS A 490 -7.25 -0.49 23.44
CA HIS A 490 -8.65 -0.67 23.05
C HIS A 490 -8.84 -1.94 22.23
N SER A 491 -8.06 -2.99 22.51
CA SER A 491 -8.10 -4.28 21.81
C SER A 491 -8.04 -4.13 20.28
N TYR A 492 -7.29 -3.14 19.79
CA TYR A 492 -7.22 -2.79 18.36
C TYR A 492 -8.59 -2.52 17.71
N GLY A 493 -9.55 -2.04 18.50
CA GLY A 493 -10.90 -1.73 18.05
C GLY A 493 -11.84 -2.92 17.93
N ILE A 494 -11.46 -4.10 18.43
CA ILE A 494 -12.33 -5.26 18.50
C ILE A 494 -13.24 -5.14 19.73
N GLY A 495 -14.56 -5.11 19.51
CA GLY A 495 -15.52 -5.00 20.62
C GLY A 495 -15.66 -6.30 21.41
N ASP A 496 -15.87 -6.20 22.72
CA ASP A 496 -16.01 -7.36 23.61
C ASP A 496 -17.20 -8.26 23.23
N GLY A 497 -18.32 -7.67 22.78
CA GLY A 497 -19.46 -8.41 22.26
C GLY A 497 -19.11 -9.30 21.07
N ALA A 498 -18.29 -8.76 20.14
CA ALA A 498 -17.78 -9.53 18.99
C ALA A 498 -16.88 -10.70 19.42
N LEU A 499 -15.99 -10.49 20.40
CA LEU A 499 -15.13 -11.54 20.94
C LEU A 499 -15.94 -12.66 21.60
N ARG A 500 -16.92 -12.31 22.45
CA ARG A 500 -17.83 -13.30 23.07
C ARG A 500 -18.63 -14.05 22.02
N PHE A 501 -19.11 -13.37 20.98
CA PHE A 501 -19.86 -13.99 19.90
C PHE A 501 -19.00 -14.98 19.11
N ILE A 502 -17.78 -14.62 18.72
CA ILE A 502 -16.84 -15.51 18.05
C ILE A 502 -16.58 -16.77 18.89
N LYS A 503 -16.30 -16.61 20.20
CA LYS A 503 -16.14 -17.75 21.11
C LYS A 503 -17.36 -18.67 21.17
N LYS A 504 -18.56 -18.11 21.20
CA LYS A 504 -19.81 -18.92 21.15
C LYS A 504 -19.95 -19.69 19.85
N LEU A 505 -19.60 -19.09 18.70
CA LEU A 505 -19.63 -19.79 17.40
C LEU A 505 -18.62 -20.95 17.37
N GLN A 506 -17.41 -20.72 17.86
CA GLN A 506 -16.33 -21.73 17.90
C GLN A 506 -16.65 -22.91 18.86
N ALA A 507 -17.34 -22.64 19.97
CA ALA A 507 -17.77 -23.65 20.92
C ALA A 507 -18.94 -24.54 20.39
N ASN A 508 -19.62 -24.11 19.34
CA ASN A 508 -20.72 -24.87 18.76
C ASN A 508 -20.20 -25.87 17.71
N PRO A 509 -20.28 -27.21 17.95
CA PRO A 509 -19.72 -28.20 17.06
C PRO A 509 -20.40 -28.27 15.69
N LYS A 510 -21.58 -27.67 15.55
CA LYS A 510 -22.28 -27.53 14.26
C LYS A 510 -21.54 -26.65 13.28
N PHE A 511 -20.79 -25.66 13.76
CA PHE A 511 -20.18 -24.65 12.92
C PHE A 511 -18.67 -24.86 12.77
N LYS A 512 -18.18 -24.77 11.55
CA LYS A 512 -16.78 -24.48 11.27
C LYS A 512 -16.65 -22.95 11.11
N THR A 513 -15.87 -22.32 11.99
CA THR A 513 -15.77 -20.86 12.04
C THR A 513 -14.45 -20.37 11.43
N VAL A 514 -14.54 -19.50 10.44
CA VAL A 514 -13.40 -18.75 9.89
C VAL A 514 -13.43 -17.34 10.44
N VAL A 515 -12.35 -16.90 11.07
CA VAL A 515 -12.21 -15.52 11.57
C VAL A 515 -11.25 -14.77 10.68
N VAL A 516 -11.69 -13.61 10.21
CA VAL A 516 -10.91 -12.71 9.34
C VAL A 516 -10.69 -11.38 10.05
N ALA A 517 -9.45 -10.99 10.27
CA ALA A 517 -9.09 -9.68 10.82
C ALA A 517 -8.69 -8.74 9.69
N MET A 518 -9.52 -7.71 9.43
CA MET A 518 -9.24 -6.65 8.46
C MET A 518 -8.57 -5.46 9.17
N GLY A 519 -7.44 -5.70 9.85
CA GLY A 519 -6.76 -4.69 10.63
C GLY A 519 -5.40 -5.13 11.14
N ASN A 520 -4.83 -4.36 12.05
CA ASN A 520 -3.50 -4.54 12.59
C ASN A 520 -3.25 -5.98 13.07
N ALA A 521 -2.15 -6.59 12.62
CA ALA A 521 -1.80 -7.98 12.94
C ALA A 521 -1.72 -8.25 14.46
N TYR A 522 -1.30 -7.29 15.26
CA TYR A 522 -1.27 -7.46 16.71
C TYR A 522 -2.65 -7.68 17.36
N GLY A 523 -3.73 -7.31 16.66
CA GLY A 523 -5.10 -7.62 17.09
C GLY A 523 -5.42 -9.11 17.10
N LEU A 524 -4.67 -9.94 16.35
CA LEU A 524 -4.86 -11.38 16.30
C LEU A 524 -4.65 -12.07 17.66
N LYS A 525 -3.93 -11.45 18.61
CA LYS A 525 -3.77 -11.99 19.96
C LYS A 525 -5.09 -12.24 20.70
N TYR A 526 -6.14 -11.49 20.35
CA TYR A 526 -7.49 -11.68 20.90
C TYR A 526 -8.29 -12.77 20.19
N LEU A 527 -7.76 -13.29 19.08
CA LEU A 527 -8.40 -14.24 18.17
C LEU A 527 -7.61 -15.56 18.05
N GLU A 528 -6.58 -15.75 18.88
CA GLU A 528 -5.67 -16.91 18.76
C GLU A 528 -6.34 -18.26 19.02
N ASP A 529 -7.48 -18.28 19.71
CA ASP A 529 -8.29 -19.50 19.89
C ASP A 529 -8.98 -19.97 18.59
N ALA A 530 -9.00 -19.13 17.54
CA ALA A 530 -9.61 -19.49 16.26
C ALA A 530 -8.82 -20.59 15.56
N ARG A 531 -9.55 -21.67 15.17
CA ARG A 531 -8.95 -22.81 14.44
C ARG A 531 -8.63 -22.45 12.98
N THR A 532 -9.39 -21.54 12.41
CA THR A 532 -9.13 -20.98 11.08
C THR A 532 -9.11 -19.45 11.20
N LEU A 533 -7.94 -18.85 10.96
CA LEU A 533 -7.66 -17.42 11.18
C LEU A 533 -6.95 -16.83 9.98
N VAL A 534 -7.46 -15.70 9.48
CA VAL A 534 -6.93 -14.97 8.32
C VAL A 534 -6.65 -13.52 8.71
N CYS A 535 -5.49 -12.99 8.29
CA CYS A 535 -5.12 -11.59 8.45
C CYS A 535 -5.14 -10.86 7.11
N GLY A 536 -5.97 -9.81 7.01
CA GLY A 536 -6.02 -8.88 5.87
C GLY A 536 -5.20 -7.61 6.12
N TYR A 537 -4.63 -7.41 7.31
CA TYR A 537 -3.77 -6.31 7.77
C TYR A 537 -4.44 -4.94 7.84
N GLU A 538 -5.31 -4.60 6.92
CA GLU A 538 -5.98 -3.30 6.83
C GLU A 538 -7.39 -3.45 6.27
N ASP A 539 -8.29 -2.56 6.68
CA ASP A 539 -9.63 -2.43 6.08
C ASP A 539 -9.55 -1.57 4.80
N HIS A 540 -8.62 -1.94 3.94
CA HIS A 540 -8.35 -1.26 2.68
C HIS A 540 -9.23 -1.85 1.58
N TYR A 541 -9.66 -1.00 0.62
CA TYR A 541 -10.46 -1.45 -0.53
C TYR A 541 -9.88 -2.69 -1.24
N ALA A 542 -8.58 -2.70 -1.50
CA ALA A 542 -7.92 -3.83 -2.16
C ALA A 542 -7.88 -5.08 -1.28
N ALA A 543 -7.71 -4.96 0.06
CA ALA A 543 -7.81 -6.08 0.98
C ALA A 543 -9.21 -6.70 0.96
N GLN A 544 -10.25 -5.85 0.94
CA GLN A 544 -11.64 -6.28 0.85
C GLN A 544 -11.95 -7.02 -0.46
N LEU A 545 -11.28 -6.68 -1.56
CA LEU A 545 -11.38 -7.43 -2.83
C LEU A 545 -10.64 -8.77 -2.76
N VAL A 546 -9.46 -8.80 -2.14
CA VAL A 546 -8.55 -9.95 -2.19
C VAL A 546 -8.92 -11.03 -1.19
N VAL A 547 -9.27 -10.67 0.05
CA VAL A 547 -9.50 -11.66 1.12
C VAL A 547 -10.58 -12.68 0.75
N PRO A 548 -11.78 -12.33 0.24
CA PRO A 548 -12.74 -13.33 -0.20
C PRO A 548 -12.19 -14.25 -1.29
N GLN A 549 -11.40 -13.73 -2.23
CA GLN A 549 -10.79 -14.53 -3.30
C GLN A 549 -9.81 -15.57 -2.76
N VAL A 550 -9.07 -15.22 -1.69
CA VAL A 550 -8.20 -16.19 -0.97
C VAL A 550 -9.04 -17.24 -0.25
N LEU A 551 -10.13 -16.86 0.44
CA LEU A 551 -11.01 -17.82 1.11
C LEU A 551 -11.57 -18.85 0.13
N PHE A 552 -11.97 -18.40 -1.06
CA PHE A 552 -12.53 -19.28 -2.10
C PHE A 552 -11.47 -19.88 -3.04
N GLY A 553 -10.19 -19.60 -2.85
CA GLY A 553 -9.08 -20.18 -3.62
C GLY A 553 -8.98 -19.71 -5.07
N ALA A 554 -9.60 -18.59 -5.43
CA ALA A 554 -9.33 -17.93 -6.69
C ALA A 554 -7.95 -17.25 -6.68
N LEU A 555 -7.45 -16.96 -5.47
CA LEU A 555 -6.09 -16.51 -5.20
C LEU A 555 -5.45 -17.40 -4.12
N PRO A 556 -4.17 -17.74 -4.23
CA PRO A 556 -3.44 -18.43 -3.18
C PRO A 556 -3.10 -17.48 -2.03
N ALA A 557 -3.12 -17.95 -0.78
CA ALA A 557 -2.48 -17.25 0.32
C ALA A 557 -0.95 -17.46 0.27
N ARG A 558 -0.18 -16.37 0.40
CA ARG A 558 1.29 -16.39 0.35
C ARG A 558 1.93 -15.64 1.50
N GLY A 559 1.19 -14.71 2.12
CA GLY A 559 1.68 -13.84 3.17
C GLY A 559 2.17 -14.58 4.41
N LYS A 560 3.09 -13.93 5.12
CA LYS A 560 3.64 -14.37 6.40
C LYS A 560 3.54 -13.24 7.42
N LEU A 561 3.23 -13.55 8.68
CA LEU A 561 3.21 -12.52 9.72
C LEU A 561 4.58 -11.82 9.82
N PRO A 562 4.64 -10.49 9.71
CA PRO A 562 5.88 -9.74 9.81
C PRO A 562 6.33 -9.52 11.26
N VAL A 563 5.48 -9.88 12.23
CA VAL A 563 5.68 -9.65 13.65
C VAL A 563 5.18 -10.84 14.48
N THR A 564 5.78 -11.05 15.63
CA THR A 564 5.28 -11.93 16.68
C THR A 564 4.12 -11.26 17.40
N VAL A 565 2.96 -11.88 17.31
CA VAL A 565 1.70 -11.40 17.89
C VAL A 565 1.49 -11.94 19.31
N SER A 566 1.83 -13.21 19.52
CA SER A 566 1.73 -13.92 20.78
C SER A 566 2.71 -15.10 20.81
N PRO A 567 2.87 -15.81 21.94
CA PRO A 567 3.74 -17.00 22.02
C PRO A 567 3.38 -18.09 20.99
N THR A 568 2.12 -18.16 20.54
CA THR A 568 1.62 -19.13 19.56
C THR A 568 1.61 -18.60 18.13
N LEU A 569 1.50 -17.29 17.94
CA LEU A 569 1.47 -16.62 16.63
C LEU A 569 2.75 -15.83 16.42
N LYS A 570 3.81 -16.51 16.00
CA LYS A 570 5.13 -15.93 15.83
C LYS A 570 5.33 -15.30 14.45
N VAL A 571 6.33 -14.47 14.34
CA VAL A 571 6.86 -13.97 13.07
C VAL A 571 7.06 -15.12 12.07
N LEU A 572 6.82 -14.86 10.79
CA LEU A 572 6.83 -15.84 9.69
C LEU A 572 5.72 -16.91 9.75
N ALA A 573 4.83 -16.88 10.75
CA ALA A 573 3.65 -17.73 10.73
C ALA A 573 2.79 -17.39 9.51
N GLY A 574 2.26 -18.45 8.87
CA GLY A 574 1.40 -18.31 7.69
C GLY A 574 1.40 -19.62 6.89
N ILE A 575 0.26 -19.99 6.38
CA ILE A 575 0.01 -21.22 5.63
C ILE A 575 -0.22 -20.86 4.17
N ALA A 576 0.61 -21.39 3.29
CA ALA A 576 0.38 -21.27 1.86
C ALA A 576 -0.82 -22.13 1.46
N THR A 577 -1.74 -21.55 0.69
CA THR A 577 -2.90 -22.29 0.16
C THR A 577 -2.78 -22.43 -1.36
N PRO A 578 -3.30 -23.55 -1.93
CA PRO A 578 -3.31 -23.70 -3.39
C PRO A 578 -4.28 -22.71 -4.04
N GLU A 579 -3.99 -22.34 -5.27
CA GLU A 579 -4.95 -21.73 -6.18
C GLU A 579 -5.86 -22.83 -6.76
N LEU A 580 -7.17 -22.65 -6.63
CA LEU A 580 -8.16 -23.45 -7.31
C LEU A 580 -8.48 -22.77 -8.64
N LYS A 581 -8.83 -23.56 -9.67
CA LYS A 581 -9.18 -23.02 -11.00
C LYS A 581 -10.54 -22.31 -10.99
N ARG A 582 -10.63 -21.20 -10.22
CA ARG A 582 -11.80 -20.31 -10.13
C ARG A 582 -11.49 -18.97 -10.75
N LEU A 583 -12.51 -18.34 -11.33
CA LEU A 583 -12.36 -16.98 -11.88
C LEU A 583 -11.96 -16.01 -10.78
N ARG A 584 -10.99 -15.15 -11.09
CA ARG A 584 -10.56 -14.03 -10.25
C ARG A 584 -11.37 -12.79 -10.59
N TYR A 585 -11.37 -11.82 -9.67
CA TYR A 585 -11.96 -10.50 -9.91
C TYR A 585 -10.88 -9.44 -9.71
N ALA A 586 -10.68 -8.59 -10.72
CA ALA A 586 -9.69 -7.53 -10.66
C ALA A 586 -10.08 -6.36 -11.57
N THR A 587 -9.33 -5.25 -11.48
CA THR A 587 -9.54 -4.11 -12.36
C THR A 587 -9.15 -4.44 -13.80
N PRO A 588 -9.79 -3.86 -14.81
CA PRO A 588 -9.48 -4.07 -16.23
C PRO A 588 -8.00 -3.87 -16.57
N GLU A 589 -7.38 -2.88 -15.95
CA GLU A 589 -5.97 -2.54 -16.17
C GLU A 589 -5.01 -3.64 -15.73
N SER A 590 -5.38 -4.48 -14.78
CA SER A 590 -4.58 -5.66 -14.39
C SER A 590 -4.41 -6.66 -15.54
N GLN A 591 -5.34 -6.64 -16.49
CA GLN A 591 -5.34 -7.50 -17.69
C GLN A 591 -4.99 -6.72 -18.97
N GLY A 592 -4.46 -5.50 -18.84
CA GLY A 592 -4.09 -4.65 -19.98
C GLY A 592 -5.30 -4.11 -20.76
N LEU A 593 -6.48 -4.04 -20.12
CA LEU A 593 -7.68 -3.43 -20.66
C LEU A 593 -7.87 -2.05 -20.04
N ASN A 594 -8.62 -1.17 -20.75
CA ASN A 594 -8.89 0.18 -20.29
C ASN A 594 -10.30 0.26 -19.71
N SER A 595 -10.43 0.57 -18.41
CA SER A 595 -11.70 0.70 -17.72
C SER A 595 -12.63 1.77 -18.31
N ARG A 596 -12.07 2.88 -18.85
CA ARG A 596 -12.86 3.93 -19.51
C ARG A 596 -13.49 3.43 -20.83
N VAL A 597 -12.79 2.53 -21.53
CA VAL A 597 -13.33 1.91 -22.76
C VAL A 597 -14.40 0.89 -22.40
N LEU A 598 -14.15 0.04 -21.39
CA LEU A 598 -15.17 -0.91 -20.93
C LEU A 598 -16.43 -0.24 -20.39
N ALA A 599 -16.31 0.92 -19.74
CA ALA A 599 -17.47 1.69 -19.28
C ALA A 599 -18.39 2.17 -20.42
N GLN A 600 -17.96 2.13 -21.69
CA GLN A 600 -18.87 2.40 -22.83
C GLN A 600 -19.95 1.32 -22.98
N ILE A 601 -19.73 0.13 -22.43
CA ILE A 601 -20.73 -0.94 -22.37
C ILE A 601 -21.98 -0.47 -21.62
N ASP A 602 -21.82 0.35 -20.57
CA ASP A 602 -22.94 0.91 -19.80
C ASP A 602 -23.89 1.70 -20.71
N ASN A 603 -23.33 2.54 -21.59
CA ASN A 603 -24.11 3.33 -22.53
C ASN A 603 -24.86 2.45 -23.54
N ILE A 604 -24.18 1.43 -24.09
CA ILE A 604 -24.79 0.50 -25.07
C ILE A 604 -25.94 -0.29 -24.43
N ALA A 605 -25.74 -0.77 -23.20
CA ALA A 605 -26.75 -1.51 -22.45
C ALA A 605 -27.97 -0.64 -22.13
N LEU A 606 -27.76 0.61 -21.71
CA LEU A 606 -28.83 1.56 -21.43
C LEU A 606 -29.57 2.01 -22.73
N GLU A 607 -28.85 2.19 -23.83
CA GLU A 607 -29.42 2.50 -25.15
C GLU A 607 -30.33 1.36 -25.61
N SER A 608 -29.95 0.10 -25.44
CA SER A 608 -30.76 -1.07 -25.73
C SER A 608 -32.12 -1.05 -25.01
N GLN A 609 -32.15 -0.60 -23.76
CA GLN A 609 -33.39 -0.45 -22.98
C GLN A 609 -34.20 0.75 -23.47
N THR A 610 -33.54 1.89 -23.76
CA THR A 610 -34.18 3.12 -24.22
C THR A 610 -34.96 2.90 -25.55
N TYR A 611 -34.38 2.13 -26.45
CA TYR A 611 -35.02 1.78 -27.74
C TYR A 611 -35.89 0.51 -27.68
N ALA A 612 -36.16 0.00 -26.46
CA ALA A 612 -36.94 -1.21 -26.25
C ALA A 612 -36.43 -2.43 -27.05
N ALA A 613 -35.11 -2.49 -27.33
CA ALA A 613 -34.51 -3.65 -27.98
C ALA A 613 -34.41 -4.84 -27.02
N SER A 614 -34.19 -4.58 -25.71
CA SER A 614 -34.36 -5.56 -24.65
C SER A 614 -34.78 -4.88 -23.34
N PRO A 615 -35.54 -5.57 -22.45
CA PRO A 615 -35.96 -5.00 -21.17
C PRO A 615 -34.79 -4.89 -20.18
N GLY A 616 -33.78 -5.74 -20.32
CA GLY A 616 -32.58 -5.74 -19.53
C GLY A 616 -31.56 -6.77 -20.00
N CYS A 617 -30.35 -6.69 -19.47
CA CYS A 617 -29.28 -7.62 -19.82
C CYS A 617 -28.25 -7.74 -18.69
N GLN A 618 -27.42 -8.75 -18.78
CA GLN A 618 -26.24 -8.94 -17.96
C GLN A 618 -25.00 -9.04 -18.87
N VAL A 619 -23.95 -8.30 -18.55
CA VAL A 619 -22.70 -8.30 -19.32
C VAL A 619 -21.54 -8.66 -18.42
N LEU A 620 -20.81 -9.72 -18.78
CA LEU A 620 -19.60 -10.17 -18.12
C LEU A 620 -18.45 -10.19 -19.12
N VAL A 621 -17.32 -9.56 -18.76
CA VAL A 621 -16.07 -9.63 -19.53
C VAL A 621 -14.99 -10.24 -18.66
N ALA A 622 -14.37 -11.33 -19.15
CA ALA A 622 -13.26 -11.99 -18.52
C ALA A 622 -12.06 -12.12 -19.48
N LYS A 623 -10.85 -11.99 -18.97
CA LYS A 623 -9.60 -12.20 -19.71
C LYS A 623 -8.61 -12.93 -18.82
N ASN A 624 -7.94 -13.97 -19.35
CA ASN A 624 -6.95 -14.77 -18.63
C ASN A 624 -7.47 -15.30 -17.27
N GLY A 625 -8.70 -15.80 -17.22
CA GLY A 625 -9.33 -16.31 -16.00
C GLY A 625 -9.72 -15.22 -14.99
N THR A 626 -9.67 -13.94 -15.36
CA THR A 626 -9.98 -12.80 -14.50
C THR A 626 -11.20 -12.04 -15.04
N VAL A 627 -12.26 -11.94 -14.24
CA VAL A 627 -13.41 -11.09 -14.51
C VAL A 627 -13.02 -9.64 -14.25
N VAL A 628 -13.19 -8.80 -15.26
CA VAL A 628 -12.80 -7.39 -15.25
C VAL A 628 -13.98 -6.44 -15.42
N PHE A 629 -15.13 -6.99 -15.77
CA PHE A 629 -16.40 -6.27 -15.89
C PHE A 629 -17.53 -7.27 -15.63
N ASP A 630 -18.51 -6.91 -14.81
CA ASP A 630 -19.66 -7.75 -14.47
C ASP A 630 -20.79 -6.86 -13.96
N GLN A 631 -21.73 -6.52 -14.86
CA GLN A 631 -22.80 -5.59 -14.62
C GLN A 631 -24.15 -6.13 -15.10
N SER A 632 -25.20 -5.76 -14.38
CA SER A 632 -26.60 -6.08 -14.70
C SER A 632 -27.37 -4.79 -14.96
N TYR A 633 -28.24 -4.79 -15.96
CA TYR A 633 -28.98 -3.61 -16.42
C TYR A 633 -30.45 -3.92 -16.59
N GLY A 634 -31.32 -2.97 -16.24
CA GLY A 634 -32.77 -3.01 -16.49
C GLY A 634 -33.51 -4.13 -15.75
N TYR A 635 -34.49 -4.68 -16.40
CA TYR A 635 -35.48 -5.58 -15.81
C TYR A 635 -35.65 -6.86 -16.63
N CYS A 636 -36.24 -7.89 -16.06
CA CYS A 636 -36.52 -9.15 -16.77
C CYS A 636 -37.60 -8.95 -17.85
N THR A 637 -38.51 -8.00 -17.65
CA THR A 637 -39.67 -7.69 -18.52
C THR A 637 -39.84 -6.18 -18.64
N TYR A 638 -40.58 -5.75 -19.65
CA TYR A 638 -40.83 -4.32 -19.91
C TYR A 638 -41.77 -3.65 -18.89
N ASP A 639 -42.50 -4.43 -18.10
CA ASP A 639 -43.33 -3.93 -17.00
C ASP A 639 -42.50 -3.53 -15.75
N GLN A 640 -41.20 -3.75 -15.80
CA GLN A 640 -40.25 -3.38 -14.77
C GLN A 640 -40.53 -4.00 -13.39
N SER A 641 -41.22 -5.13 -13.34
CA SER A 641 -41.61 -5.81 -12.09
C SER A 641 -40.44 -6.47 -11.38
N GLN A 642 -39.44 -6.97 -12.12
CA GLN A 642 -38.31 -7.69 -11.58
C GLN A 642 -36.98 -7.20 -12.18
N PRO A 643 -36.06 -6.58 -11.38
CA PRO A 643 -34.77 -6.13 -11.87
C PRO A 643 -33.87 -7.31 -12.28
N VAL A 644 -33.06 -7.12 -13.30
CA VAL A 644 -31.98 -8.03 -13.65
C VAL A 644 -30.87 -7.89 -12.60
N THR A 645 -30.41 -9.02 -12.09
CA THR A 645 -29.33 -9.09 -11.12
C THR A 645 -28.25 -10.06 -11.61
N ASN A 646 -27.09 -10.09 -10.97
CA ASN A 646 -26.03 -11.05 -11.32
C ASN A 646 -26.42 -12.52 -11.06
N SER A 647 -27.53 -12.78 -10.40
CA SER A 647 -28.11 -14.12 -10.17
C SER A 647 -29.32 -14.42 -11.07
N THR A 648 -29.67 -13.53 -11.98
CA THR A 648 -30.75 -13.77 -12.95
C THR A 648 -30.37 -14.92 -13.87
N LEU A 649 -31.29 -15.90 -14.00
CA LEU A 649 -31.12 -17.04 -14.89
C LEU A 649 -31.67 -16.71 -16.27
N TYR A 650 -30.93 -17.08 -17.29
CA TYR A 650 -31.30 -16.90 -18.70
C TYR A 650 -31.47 -18.26 -19.38
N ASP A 651 -32.44 -18.35 -20.28
CA ASP A 651 -32.49 -19.45 -21.25
C ASP A 651 -31.27 -19.34 -22.17
N LEU A 652 -30.51 -20.42 -22.24
CA LEU A 652 -29.28 -20.48 -23.03
C LEU A 652 -29.54 -20.57 -24.54
N ALA A 653 -30.79 -20.84 -24.97
CA ALA A 653 -31.15 -20.98 -26.36
C ALA A 653 -30.09 -21.78 -27.17
N SER A 654 -29.58 -21.23 -28.27
CA SER A 654 -28.55 -21.91 -29.09
C SER A 654 -27.18 -22.09 -28.42
N VAL A 655 -26.88 -21.41 -27.31
CA VAL A 655 -25.67 -21.68 -26.53
C VAL A 655 -25.68 -23.10 -25.97
N THR A 656 -26.85 -23.72 -25.78
CA THR A 656 -27.01 -25.13 -25.39
C THR A 656 -26.29 -26.10 -26.34
N LYS A 657 -26.15 -25.74 -27.64
CA LYS A 657 -25.40 -26.55 -28.60
C LYS A 657 -23.95 -26.74 -28.19
N VAL A 658 -23.31 -25.69 -27.67
CA VAL A 658 -21.91 -25.73 -27.26
C VAL A 658 -21.75 -26.06 -25.77
N ALA A 659 -22.63 -25.59 -24.90
CA ALA A 659 -22.55 -25.79 -23.46
C ALA A 659 -23.09 -27.14 -23.00
N GLY A 660 -24.02 -27.75 -23.74
CA GLY A 660 -24.63 -29.06 -23.43
C GLY A 660 -24.24 -30.10 -24.47
N THR A 661 -24.77 -30.00 -25.70
CA THR A 661 -24.65 -31.07 -26.69
C THR A 661 -23.20 -31.37 -27.05
N LEU A 662 -22.35 -30.33 -27.32
CA LEU A 662 -20.95 -30.54 -27.68
C LEU A 662 -20.18 -31.19 -26.52
N GLN A 663 -20.42 -30.77 -25.28
CA GLN A 663 -19.76 -31.36 -24.11
C GLN A 663 -20.12 -32.82 -23.92
N ALA A 664 -21.39 -33.21 -24.13
CA ALA A 664 -21.84 -34.61 -24.07
C ALA A 664 -21.18 -35.44 -25.18
N VAL A 665 -21.07 -34.89 -26.39
CA VAL A 665 -20.39 -35.56 -27.52
C VAL A 665 -18.91 -35.75 -27.24
N MET A 666 -18.21 -34.71 -26.72
CA MET A 666 -16.82 -34.84 -26.32
C MET A 666 -16.59 -35.90 -25.26
N TYR A 667 -17.44 -35.90 -24.21
CA TYR A 667 -17.38 -36.91 -23.16
C TYR A 667 -17.56 -38.33 -23.72
N LEU A 668 -18.55 -38.59 -24.58
CA LEU A 668 -18.79 -39.90 -25.22
C LEU A 668 -17.62 -40.30 -26.10
N LYS A 669 -16.99 -39.38 -26.81
CA LYS A 669 -15.77 -39.62 -27.61
C LYS A 669 -14.61 -40.06 -26.72
N ASP A 670 -14.36 -39.35 -25.62
CA ASP A 670 -13.30 -39.68 -24.67
C ASP A 670 -13.50 -41.07 -24.02
N GLN A 671 -14.76 -41.51 -23.83
CA GLN A 671 -15.10 -42.81 -23.36
C GLN A 671 -15.02 -43.91 -24.47
N GLY A 672 -14.62 -43.58 -25.68
CA GLY A 672 -14.62 -44.50 -26.80
C GLY A 672 -15.99 -44.98 -27.28
N LYS A 673 -17.07 -44.37 -26.74
CA LYS A 673 -18.45 -44.71 -27.09
C LYS A 673 -18.95 -44.02 -28.35
N LEU A 674 -18.15 -43.17 -28.94
CA LEU A 674 -18.51 -42.38 -30.07
C LEU A 674 -17.28 -42.10 -30.94
N ASN A 675 -17.36 -42.44 -32.25
CA ASN A 675 -16.38 -42.09 -33.23
C ASN A 675 -16.93 -40.97 -34.16
N LEU A 676 -16.12 -39.95 -34.43
CA LEU A 676 -16.57 -38.79 -35.22
C LEU A 676 -16.76 -39.15 -36.71
N ASP A 677 -16.14 -40.23 -37.18
CA ASP A 677 -16.22 -40.69 -38.58
C ASP A 677 -17.45 -41.59 -38.80
N ASP A 678 -18.13 -42.06 -37.76
CA ASP A 678 -19.29 -42.91 -37.89
C ASP A 678 -20.52 -42.09 -38.33
N LYS A 679 -21.43 -42.79 -39.03
CA LYS A 679 -22.73 -42.17 -39.39
C LYS A 679 -23.59 -42.00 -38.16
N VAL A 680 -24.38 -40.93 -38.13
CA VAL A 680 -25.31 -40.64 -37.03
C VAL A 680 -26.28 -41.80 -36.80
N ALA A 681 -26.69 -42.48 -37.86
CA ALA A 681 -27.56 -43.66 -37.79
C ALA A 681 -26.99 -44.84 -37.02
N ALA A 682 -25.63 -44.91 -36.80
CA ALA A 682 -25.03 -45.96 -36.00
C ALA A 682 -25.37 -45.81 -34.50
N TYR A 683 -25.70 -44.63 -34.05
CA TYR A 683 -25.96 -44.28 -32.64
C TYR A 683 -27.41 -43.94 -32.35
N LEU A 684 -28.16 -43.50 -33.35
CA LEU A 684 -29.58 -43.19 -33.27
C LEU A 684 -30.31 -44.12 -34.24
N PRO A 685 -30.69 -45.30 -33.79
CA PRO A 685 -31.52 -46.18 -34.60
C PRO A 685 -32.87 -45.46 -34.80
N GLU A 686 -33.13 -45.14 -36.01
CA GLU A 686 -34.18 -44.32 -36.47
C GLU A 686 -35.53 -44.86 -36.26
N PRO A 687 -36.50 -44.13 -36.16
CA PRO A 687 -37.72 -44.42 -36.84
C PRO A 687 -38.34 -43.21 -37.50
N GLY A 688 -38.47 -43.27 -38.78
CA GLY A 688 -39.32 -42.35 -39.50
C GLY A 688 -38.65 -41.54 -40.62
N PRO A 689 -39.39 -40.77 -41.41
CA PRO A 689 -39.07 -40.39 -42.77
C PRO A 689 -38.03 -39.25 -42.94
N TYR A 690 -37.08 -39.10 -42.03
CA TYR A 690 -36.05 -38.06 -42.18
C TYR A 690 -34.83 -38.58 -42.91
N GLN A 691 -34.65 -38.21 -44.18
CA GLN A 691 -33.46 -38.48 -44.99
C GLN A 691 -32.15 -37.91 -44.43
N GLN A 692 -32.21 -37.10 -43.40
CA GLN A 692 -31.05 -36.46 -42.76
C GLN A 692 -30.21 -37.40 -41.87
N ALA A 693 -30.72 -38.59 -41.48
CA ALA A 693 -30.02 -39.59 -40.63
C ALA A 693 -28.82 -40.26 -41.31
N ARG A 694 -28.58 -40.01 -42.60
CA ARG A 694 -27.47 -40.58 -43.38
C ARG A 694 -26.24 -39.73 -43.51
N ASN A 695 -26.25 -38.51 -42.94
CA ASN A 695 -25.09 -37.62 -42.98
C ASN A 695 -23.94 -38.10 -42.11
N ASP A 696 -22.75 -38.09 -42.65
CA ASP A 696 -21.52 -38.36 -41.88
C ASP A 696 -21.33 -37.30 -40.78
N ARG A 697 -20.96 -37.69 -39.60
CA ARG A 697 -20.72 -36.80 -38.49
C ARG A 697 -19.65 -35.76 -38.75
N ALA A 698 -18.55 -36.17 -39.44
CA ALA A 698 -17.49 -35.25 -39.84
C ALA A 698 -17.99 -34.07 -40.65
N ARG A 699 -19.04 -34.26 -41.50
CA ARG A 699 -19.70 -33.16 -42.24
C ARG A 699 -20.51 -32.23 -41.33
N CYS A 700 -21.10 -32.74 -40.28
CA CYS A 700 -21.78 -31.89 -39.29
C CYS A 700 -20.82 -31.09 -38.42
N ALA A 701 -19.62 -31.65 -38.11
CA ALA A 701 -18.59 -31.01 -37.32
C ALA A 701 -17.71 -30.00 -38.10
N HIS A 702 -17.57 -30.19 -39.42
CA HIS A 702 -16.67 -29.40 -40.27
C HIS A 702 -17.37 -28.53 -41.32
N ALA A 703 -18.71 -28.49 -41.37
CA ALA A 703 -19.38 -27.59 -42.32
C ALA A 703 -19.19 -26.14 -41.86
N PRO A 704 -18.42 -25.30 -42.58
CA PRO A 704 -18.49 -23.88 -42.38
C PRO A 704 -19.96 -23.48 -42.69
N GLY A 705 -20.56 -22.72 -41.77
CA GLY A 705 -21.99 -22.34 -41.85
C GLY A 705 -22.34 -21.75 -43.21
N ARG A 706 -22.89 -22.57 -44.10
CA ARG A 706 -23.70 -22.07 -45.21
C ARG A 706 -25.07 -21.74 -44.61
N PRO A 707 -25.62 -20.54 -44.86
CA PRO A 707 -26.99 -20.28 -44.50
C PRO A 707 -27.86 -21.25 -45.31
N GLN A 708 -28.58 -22.17 -44.66
CA GLN A 708 -29.63 -22.93 -45.30
C GLN A 708 -30.68 -21.96 -45.76
N ALA A 709 -31.05 -22.06 -47.05
CA ALA A 709 -32.20 -21.37 -47.63
C ALA A 709 -33.41 -21.53 -46.72
N GLY A 710 -33.99 -20.41 -46.33
CA GLY A 710 -34.99 -20.33 -45.28
C GLY A 710 -36.18 -21.24 -45.51
N HIS A 711 -36.75 -21.74 -44.44
CA HIS A 711 -38.09 -22.31 -44.41
C HIS A 711 -39.12 -21.33 -44.99
N PRO A 712 -40.05 -21.75 -45.86
CA PRO A 712 -41.00 -20.87 -46.55
C PRO A 712 -42.01 -20.17 -45.63
N HIS A 713 -42.03 -20.44 -44.36
CA HIS A 713 -43.00 -19.89 -43.40
C HIS A 713 -42.56 -18.62 -42.63
N LEU A 714 -41.35 -18.13 -42.85
CA LEU A 714 -40.87 -16.88 -42.21
C LEU A 714 -40.81 -15.67 -43.18
N GLY A 715 -41.28 -15.85 -44.44
CA GLY A 715 -41.28 -14.83 -45.48
C GLY A 715 -42.46 -13.86 -45.49
N ALA A 716 -43.52 -14.09 -44.68
CA ALA A 716 -44.77 -13.35 -44.80
C ALA A 716 -44.94 -12.13 -43.88
N HIS A 717 -43.95 -11.80 -43.00
CA HIS A 717 -44.07 -10.66 -42.07
C HIS A 717 -42.95 -9.59 -42.21
N ARG A 718 -42.29 -9.51 -43.36
CA ARG A 718 -41.21 -8.52 -43.58
C ARG A 718 -41.46 -7.41 -44.55
N GLU A 719 -42.71 -7.15 -44.95
CA GLU A 719 -43.01 -6.09 -45.93
C GLU A 719 -43.78 -4.87 -45.41
N GLN A 720 -43.84 -4.64 -44.11
CA GLN A 720 -44.46 -3.40 -43.60
C GLN A 720 -43.71 -2.74 -42.48
N GLN A 721 -42.42 -2.47 -42.58
CA GLN A 721 -41.75 -1.42 -41.78
C GLN A 721 -40.29 -1.29 -42.23
N ARG A 722 -40.05 -0.54 -43.31
CA ARG A 722 -38.85 0.27 -43.47
C ARG A 722 -39.26 1.71 -43.33
N PRO A 723 -38.67 2.42 -42.33
CA PRO A 723 -37.99 3.65 -42.70
C PRO A 723 -36.57 3.74 -42.09
N GLU A 724 -35.70 4.33 -42.89
CA GLU A 724 -34.51 5.06 -42.54
C GLU A 724 -33.27 4.31 -42.01
N ALA A 725 -32.59 3.63 -42.94
CA ALA A 725 -31.20 3.23 -42.83
C ALA A 725 -30.21 4.33 -43.26
N ASP A 726 -30.63 5.59 -43.44
CA ASP A 726 -29.78 6.65 -43.99
C ASP A 726 -29.28 7.71 -42.97
N VAL A 727 -29.59 7.60 -41.67
CA VAL A 727 -29.15 8.59 -40.67
C VAL A 727 -27.78 8.26 -40.05
N LEU A 728 -27.25 7.05 -40.19
CA LEU A 728 -26.00 6.65 -39.57
C LEU A 728 -24.72 6.92 -40.38
N ARG A 729 -24.81 7.53 -41.58
CA ARG A 729 -23.63 7.88 -42.42
C ARG A 729 -23.16 9.33 -42.33
N GLN A 730 -23.78 10.20 -41.53
CA GLN A 730 -23.43 11.64 -41.51
C GLN A 730 -22.70 12.12 -40.23
N HIS A 731 -22.27 11.24 -39.30
CA HIS A 731 -21.53 11.67 -38.11
C HIS A 731 -20.10 11.09 -37.99
N GLN A 732 -19.46 10.72 -39.10
CA GLN A 732 -18.04 10.33 -39.10
C GLN A 732 -17.07 11.38 -39.66
N VAL A 733 -17.44 12.66 -39.75
CA VAL A 733 -16.47 13.74 -40.01
C VAL A 733 -16.88 14.96 -39.18
N ARG A 734 -16.32 15.07 -37.97
CA ARG A 734 -15.78 16.31 -37.35
C ARG A 734 -15.10 15.97 -36.01
#